data_71bbb15a184ba50f7365100d8804c6e8
#
_entry.id   71bbb15a184ba50f7365100d8804c6e8
#
_cell.length_a   1.000
_cell.length_b   1.000
_cell.length_c   1.000
_cell.angle_alpha   90.00
_cell.angle_beta   90.00
_cell.angle_gamma   90.00
#
_symmetry.space_group_name_H-M   'P 1'
#
loop_
_entity.id
_entity.type
_entity.pdbx_description
1 polymer ?
#
loop_
_entity_poly.entity_id
_entity_poly.type
_entity_poly.pdbx_seq_one_letter_code
_entity_poly.pdbx_strand_id
1 'polypeptide(L)'
;MGEVWLAEQTQPVRRQVALKLIKAGMASAQVVARFEAERQALALMDHPAIATVFDGGTTPQGRPYFAMEYVKGEPITAYCDRHLLSTDKRLELFTQVCEGVQHAHQKGIIHRDLKPSNVLVTIQDDRPVPKIIDFGVAKATAQHLTGGSLFTELGVLIGTPEYMSPEQAEMGSLDIDTRTDIYALGALLYELLTGALPFDRRELRQASLAEIQRIIREKEPPRPSTRIAQLSPASTEAARNRHTEPRRLVSDLRGDLDWITMRALEKDRTRRYQTANALAADVRRHLNHEPVSAGPPSAAYRASKFMRRHQFGVATAATLMLLLLAFCVTITLQAQRIAHERDRANREAETAKQVSDFLVGLFQVSDPSESRGRTLTAAEILSTGAVRVKESLRDRPEIQARLMVTIGDVYTRLGLYKEAEPLLKQALDTYTRVEGSDHPDRLTALSLLADVHWSASQFTEAEPLFLELVQRTERSFGKEHRRTLKAKFDLASLYALSKRLEEAERLMVEVLQVQRRVLGEEDADTVASLNNLQSLYYAQKRFADALPIAQRVWEVERRSLGEDHPDVLMGAHNLATVYEGLGRHGEAESLLLETIATKGRVLGALHPNTCRSRAALGKLYRDGGRFAEAEPLLLSAHEGFARTYSPENANTLDVVSQLASLYEDWGKPQEAKEWRAKLEQQTR
;
A
#
# COMPACT_ATOMS: atom_id res chain seq x y z
N MET A 1 -53.91 52.12 -9.27
CA MET A 1 -53.13 51.63 -10.43
C MET A 1 -54.12 51.41 -11.58
N GLY A 2 -53.65 51.24 -12.81
CA GLY A 2 -54.47 51.06 -14.00
C GLY A 2 -55.09 49.66 -14.13
N GLU A 3 -55.94 49.51 -15.13
CA GLU A 3 -56.58 48.24 -15.55
C GLU A 3 -55.80 47.74 -16.77
N VAL A 4 -55.57 46.41 -16.82
CA VAL A 4 -54.88 45.80 -17.98
C VAL A 4 -55.85 44.87 -18.66
N TRP A 5 -56.03 45.06 -19.94
CA TRP A 5 -56.95 44.34 -20.81
C TRP A 5 -56.18 43.60 -21.89
N LEU A 6 -56.61 42.39 -22.24
CA LEU A 6 -56.22 41.74 -23.47
C LEU A 6 -56.97 42.35 -24.60
N ALA A 7 -56.30 42.99 -25.57
CA ALA A 7 -56.91 43.66 -26.70
C ALA A 7 -56.28 43.20 -28.02
N GLU A 8 -56.97 43.42 -29.11
CA GLU A 8 -56.44 43.23 -30.46
C GLU A 8 -56.16 44.57 -31.11
N GLN A 9 -54.88 44.83 -31.42
CA GLN A 9 -54.48 45.95 -32.25
C GLN A 9 -54.75 45.61 -33.70
N THR A 10 -55.58 46.42 -34.40
CA THR A 10 -55.98 46.15 -35.77
C THR A 10 -55.12 46.90 -36.78
N GLN A 11 -54.47 48.05 -36.39
CA GLN A 11 -53.60 48.83 -37.20
C GLN A 11 -52.35 49.25 -36.45
N PRO A 12 -51.16 49.45 -37.08
CA PRO A 12 -50.87 49.12 -38.49
C PRO A 12 -50.74 47.61 -38.77
N VAL A 13 -50.60 46.76 -37.74
CA VAL A 13 -50.47 45.31 -37.85
C VAL A 13 -51.46 44.67 -36.87
N ARG A 14 -52.15 43.63 -37.33
CA ARG A 14 -53.07 42.85 -36.49
C ARG A 14 -52.27 41.94 -35.50
N ARG A 15 -52.44 42.19 -34.20
CA ARG A 15 -51.77 41.42 -33.13
C ARG A 15 -52.50 41.55 -31.81
N GLN A 16 -52.28 40.55 -30.93
CA GLN A 16 -52.72 40.64 -29.53
C GLN A 16 -51.79 41.55 -28.74
N VAL A 17 -52.37 42.45 -27.93
CA VAL A 17 -51.63 43.36 -27.08
C VAL A 17 -52.19 43.40 -25.67
N ALA A 18 -51.36 43.69 -24.68
CA ALA A 18 -51.82 44.04 -23.34
C ALA A 18 -52.04 45.57 -23.32
N LEU A 19 -53.29 45.97 -23.16
CA LEU A 19 -53.70 47.39 -23.11
C LEU A 19 -53.82 47.81 -21.63
N LYS A 20 -52.90 48.66 -21.19
CA LYS A 20 -52.93 49.21 -19.82
C LYS A 20 -53.55 50.58 -19.81
N LEU A 21 -54.67 50.73 -19.10
CA LEU A 21 -55.35 52.01 -18.92
C LEU A 21 -55.05 52.57 -17.53
N ILE A 22 -54.62 53.85 -17.47
CA ILE A 22 -54.38 54.54 -16.21
C ILE A 22 -55.69 55.08 -15.65
N LYS A 23 -55.96 54.96 -14.33
CA LYS A 23 -57.21 55.35 -13.71
C LYS A 23 -57.47 56.87 -13.86
N ALA A 24 -58.76 57.24 -14.11
CA ALA A 24 -59.20 58.62 -14.19
C ALA A 24 -59.01 59.31 -12.81
N GLY A 25 -58.60 60.58 -12.80
CA GLY A 25 -58.31 61.31 -11.55
C GLY A 25 -56.85 61.77 -11.40
N MET A 26 -55.95 61.25 -12.25
CA MET A 26 -54.51 61.61 -12.25
C MET A 26 -54.13 62.46 -13.52
N ALA A 27 -55.07 63.14 -14.17
CA ALA A 27 -54.85 63.81 -15.44
C ALA A 27 -54.53 65.30 -15.29
N SER A 28 -53.55 65.72 -14.47
CA SER A 28 -52.98 67.04 -14.53
C SER A 28 -52.06 67.18 -15.74
N ALA A 29 -51.95 68.44 -16.34
CA ALA A 29 -51.07 68.69 -17.47
C ALA A 29 -49.63 68.24 -17.26
N GLN A 30 -49.14 68.27 -16.02
CA GLN A 30 -47.79 67.77 -15.62
C GLN A 30 -47.69 66.24 -15.66
N VAL A 31 -48.76 65.53 -15.33
CA VAL A 31 -48.80 64.06 -15.38
C VAL A 31 -48.79 63.60 -16.83
N VAL A 32 -49.56 64.25 -17.70
CA VAL A 32 -49.58 63.95 -19.14
C VAL A 32 -48.22 64.22 -19.82
N ALA A 33 -47.58 65.32 -19.51
CA ALA A 33 -46.24 65.64 -20.08
C ALA A 33 -45.18 64.63 -19.66
N ARG A 34 -45.17 64.13 -18.38
CA ARG A 34 -44.28 63.12 -17.91
C ARG A 34 -44.61 61.74 -18.48
N PHE A 35 -45.89 61.40 -18.60
CA PHE A 35 -46.33 60.19 -19.25
C PHE A 35 -45.78 60.10 -20.68
N GLU A 36 -45.79 61.20 -21.42
CA GLU A 36 -45.26 61.27 -22.79
C GLU A 36 -43.74 61.11 -22.85
N ALA A 37 -42.99 61.72 -21.90
CA ALA A 37 -41.52 61.52 -21.78
C ALA A 37 -41.20 60.02 -21.43
N GLU A 38 -41.90 59.46 -20.49
CA GLU A 38 -41.74 58.04 -20.09
C GLU A 38 -42.17 57.09 -21.21
N ARG A 39 -43.24 57.40 -21.97
CA ARG A 39 -43.63 56.68 -23.19
C ARG A 39 -42.54 56.60 -24.20
N GLN A 40 -41.88 57.73 -24.48
CA GLN A 40 -40.76 57.82 -25.42
C GLN A 40 -39.59 56.99 -24.94
N ALA A 41 -39.25 57.03 -23.65
CA ALA A 41 -38.18 56.25 -23.07
C ALA A 41 -38.49 54.72 -23.10
N LEU A 42 -39.72 54.33 -22.80
CA LEU A 42 -40.18 52.93 -22.90
C LEU A 42 -40.19 52.40 -24.35
N ALA A 43 -40.56 53.26 -25.32
CA ALA A 43 -40.51 52.89 -26.74
C ALA A 43 -39.11 52.66 -27.29
N LEU A 44 -38.07 53.21 -26.63
CA LEU A 44 -36.65 53.03 -26.97
C LEU A 44 -36.03 51.77 -26.32
N MET A 45 -36.81 51.01 -25.53
CA MET A 45 -36.33 49.78 -24.91
C MET A 45 -36.50 48.59 -25.87
N ASP A 46 -35.39 48.07 -26.35
CA ASP A 46 -35.33 46.86 -27.17
C ASP A 46 -34.39 45.86 -26.50
N HIS A 47 -34.99 44.94 -25.78
CA HIS A 47 -34.23 43.89 -25.03
C HIS A 47 -35.09 42.63 -24.88
N PRO A 48 -34.54 41.41 -25.11
CA PRO A 48 -35.30 40.17 -25.06
C PRO A 48 -36.01 39.94 -23.74
N ALA A 49 -35.44 40.41 -22.63
CA ALA A 49 -36.03 40.26 -21.30
C ALA A 49 -36.97 41.39 -20.89
N ILE A 50 -37.39 42.28 -21.81
CA ILE A 50 -38.33 43.33 -21.55
C ILE A 50 -39.51 43.20 -22.53
N ALA A 51 -40.73 43.35 -22.04
CA ALA A 51 -41.90 43.38 -22.90
C ALA A 51 -41.92 44.67 -23.74
N THR A 52 -42.02 44.53 -25.05
CA THR A 52 -41.98 45.67 -26.00
C THR A 52 -43.22 46.55 -25.86
N VAL A 53 -43.02 47.86 -25.76
CA VAL A 53 -44.13 48.81 -25.83
C VAL A 53 -44.34 49.19 -27.30
N PHE A 54 -45.49 48.88 -27.82
CA PHE A 54 -45.81 49.10 -29.24
C PHE A 54 -46.41 50.45 -29.53
N ASP A 55 -47.21 50.96 -28.60
CA ASP A 55 -47.91 52.24 -28.77
C ASP A 55 -48.36 52.80 -27.42
N GLY A 56 -48.64 54.04 -27.34
CA GLY A 56 -49.23 54.71 -26.18
C GLY A 56 -49.89 55.99 -26.58
N GLY A 57 -50.95 56.33 -25.90
CA GLY A 57 -51.77 57.50 -26.22
C GLY A 57 -52.74 57.82 -25.11
N THR A 58 -53.75 58.65 -25.50
CA THR A 58 -54.85 59.02 -24.62
C THR A 58 -56.18 58.64 -25.29
N THR A 59 -57.05 58.00 -24.47
CA THR A 59 -58.39 57.67 -24.95
C THR A 59 -59.23 58.93 -25.23
N PRO A 60 -60.36 58.88 -26.01
CA PRO A 60 -61.25 59.98 -26.18
C PRO A 60 -61.75 60.65 -24.89
N GLN A 61 -61.74 59.91 -23.81
CA GLN A 61 -62.12 60.33 -22.44
C GLN A 61 -60.92 60.91 -21.64
N GLY A 62 -59.74 61.11 -22.29
CA GLY A 62 -58.56 61.71 -21.68
C GLY A 62 -57.78 60.78 -20.79
N ARG A 63 -58.00 59.44 -20.84
CA ARG A 63 -57.26 58.46 -20.04
C ARG A 63 -56.02 58.02 -20.79
N PRO A 64 -54.84 58.12 -20.20
CA PRO A 64 -53.62 57.55 -20.78
C PRO A 64 -53.64 56.06 -20.89
N TYR A 65 -53.06 55.51 -21.98
CA TYR A 65 -52.92 54.08 -22.17
C TYR A 65 -51.58 53.70 -22.78
N PHE A 66 -51.19 52.46 -22.55
CA PHE A 66 -50.06 51.80 -23.24
C PHE A 66 -50.57 50.51 -23.90
N ALA A 67 -50.15 50.29 -25.14
CA ALA A 67 -50.30 49.02 -25.84
C ALA A 67 -48.92 48.34 -25.84
N MET A 68 -48.80 47.21 -25.17
CA MET A 68 -47.56 46.49 -25.02
C MET A 68 -47.68 45.03 -25.43
N GLU A 69 -46.54 44.35 -25.56
CA GLU A 69 -46.46 42.94 -25.84
C GLU A 69 -47.33 42.15 -24.86
N TYR A 70 -48.25 41.35 -25.39
CA TYR A 70 -48.99 40.36 -24.58
C TYR A 70 -48.06 39.17 -24.32
N VAL A 71 -47.48 39.11 -23.13
CA VAL A 71 -46.61 38.03 -22.71
C VAL A 71 -47.47 36.87 -22.17
N LYS A 72 -47.60 35.80 -22.97
CA LYS A 72 -48.23 34.55 -22.52
C LYS A 72 -47.21 33.76 -21.67
N GLY A 73 -47.13 34.06 -20.39
CA GLY A 73 -46.16 33.49 -19.48
C GLY A 73 -46.71 33.37 -18.04
N GLU A 74 -45.89 32.79 -17.18
CA GLU A 74 -46.16 32.66 -15.77
C GLU A 74 -45.18 33.47 -14.94
N PRO A 75 -45.53 33.94 -13.73
CA PRO A 75 -44.61 34.58 -12.82
C PRO A 75 -43.35 33.73 -12.59
N ILE A 76 -42.17 34.32 -12.59
CA ILE A 76 -40.90 33.64 -12.58
C ILE A 76 -40.77 32.61 -11.41
N THR A 77 -41.28 32.95 -10.21
CA THR A 77 -41.23 32.01 -9.06
C THR A 77 -42.16 30.82 -9.27
N ALA A 78 -43.39 31.05 -9.78
CA ALA A 78 -44.34 29.99 -10.08
C ALA A 78 -43.84 29.06 -11.19
N TYR A 79 -43.28 29.63 -12.26
CA TYR A 79 -42.63 28.88 -13.34
C TYR A 79 -41.51 27.99 -12.83
N CYS A 80 -40.57 28.56 -12.05
CA CYS A 80 -39.45 27.81 -11.49
C CYS A 80 -39.92 26.66 -10.57
N ASP A 81 -40.94 26.89 -9.77
CA ASP A 81 -41.46 25.85 -8.84
C ASP A 81 -42.25 24.78 -9.58
N ARG A 82 -43.07 25.14 -10.57
CA ARG A 82 -43.86 24.17 -11.40
C ARG A 82 -42.93 23.24 -12.18
N HIS A 83 -41.83 23.81 -12.76
CA HIS A 83 -40.90 23.04 -13.56
C HIS A 83 -39.72 22.44 -12.70
N LEU A 84 -39.80 22.53 -11.38
CA LEU A 84 -38.78 22.02 -10.42
C LEU A 84 -37.35 22.42 -10.82
N LEU A 85 -37.17 23.66 -11.23
CA LEU A 85 -35.85 24.11 -11.69
C LEU A 85 -34.84 24.12 -10.56
N SER A 86 -33.63 23.57 -10.84
CA SER A 86 -32.51 23.61 -9.92
C SER A 86 -32.09 25.05 -9.58
N THR A 87 -31.35 25.23 -8.50
CA THR A 87 -30.81 26.55 -8.12
C THR A 87 -30.08 27.21 -9.26
N ASP A 88 -29.21 26.50 -9.99
CA ASP A 88 -28.44 27.06 -11.11
C ASP A 88 -29.34 27.55 -12.25
N LYS A 89 -30.37 26.78 -12.59
CA LYS A 89 -31.32 27.20 -13.65
C LYS A 89 -32.14 28.43 -13.24
N ARG A 90 -32.50 28.56 -11.97
CA ARG A 90 -33.12 29.77 -11.42
C ARG A 90 -32.20 30.98 -11.50
N LEU A 91 -30.89 30.77 -11.21
CA LEU A 91 -29.87 31.80 -11.31
C LEU A 91 -29.63 32.23 -12.76
N GLU A 92 -29.67 31.32 -13.74
CA GLU A 92 -29.59 31.62 -15.16
C GLU A 92 -30.73 32.53 -15.60
N LEU A 93 -31.99 32.24 -15.20
CA LEU A 93 -33.14 33.11 -15.48
C LEU A 93 -33.00 34.46 -14.77
N PHE A 94 -32.56 34.45 -13.51
CA PHE A 94 -32.36 35.69 -12.75
C PHE A 94 -31.30 36.61 -13.38
N THR A 95 -30.23 36.07 -13.96
CA THR A 95 -29.23 36.90 -14.65
C THR A 95 -29.81 37.60 -15.87
N GLN A 96 -30.72 36.96 -16.62
CA GLN A 96 -31.40 37.60 -17.74
C GLN A 96 -32.34 38.73 -17.27
N VAL A 97 -33.00 38.56 -16.12
CA VAL A 97 -33.78 39.65 -15.50
C VAL A 97 -32.88 40.84 -15.16
N CYS A 98 -31.73 40.58 -14.55
CA CYS A 98 -30.75 41.65 -14.25
C CYS A 98 -30.27 42.39 -15.52
N GLU A 99 -30.08 41.68 -16.63
CA GLU A 99 -29.69 42.25 -17.92
C GLU A 99 -30.79 43.18 -18.45
N GLY A 100 -32.05 42.75 -18.37
CA GLY A 100 -33.19 43.58 -18.73
C GLY A 100 -33.30 44.85 -17.87
N VAL A 101 -33.16 44.71 -16.54
CA VAL A 101 -33.16 45.87 -15.62
C VAL A 101 -31.97 46.81 -15.92
N GLN A 102 -30.80 46.27 -16.20
CA GLN A 102 -29.62 47.06 -16.55
C GLN A 102 -29.84 47.85 -17.85
N HIS A 103 -30.47 47.25 -18.86
CA HIS A 103 -30.81 47.93 -20.09
C HIS A 103 -31.76 49.12 -19.84
N ALA A 104 -32.79 48.95 -19.01
CA ALA A 104 -33.67 50.02 -18.60
C ALA A 104 -32.92 51.15 -17.87
N HIS A 105 -32.02 50.80 -16.94
CA HIS A 105 -31.20 51.77 -16.20
C HIS A 105 -30.29 52.60 -17.14
N GLN A 106 -29.74 52.00 -18.17
CA GLN A 106 -28.92 52.72 -19.18
C GLN A 106 -29.76 53.72 -19.98
N LYS A 107 -31.06 53.53 -20.08
CA LYS A 107 -32.00 54.48 -20.71
C LYS A 107 -32.59 55.48 -19.72
N GLY A 108 -32.08 55.48 -18.47
CA GLY A 108 -32.56 56.38 -17.42
C GLY A 108 -33.90 55.96 -16.76
N ILE A 109 -34.35 54.72 -17.01
CA ILE A 109 -35.63 54.22 -16.51
C ILE A 109 -35.39 53.33 -15.32
N ILE A 110 -36.05 53.63 -14.17
CA ILE A 110 -36.06 52.83 -12.94
C ILE A 110 -37.43 52.16 -12.86
N HIS A 111 -37.43 50.84 -12.58
CA HIS A 111 -38.67 50.03 -12.58
C HIS A 111 -39.57 50.33 -11.36
N ARG A 112 -38.97 50.46 -10.17
CA ARG A 112 -39.62 50.82 -8.89
C ARG A 112 -40.69 49.87 -8.32
N ASP A 113 -41.05 48.77 -9.04
CA ASP A 113 -42.02 47.79 -8.65
C ASP A 113 -41.66 46.36 -9.12
N LEU A 114 -40.35 46.04 -9.05
CA LEU A 114 -39.89 44.70 -9.41
C LEU A 114 -40.36 43.69 -8.36
N LYS A 115 -41.09 42.65 -8.86
CA LYS A 115 -41.61 41.54 -8.06
C LYS A 115 -41.93 40.37 -9.00
N PRO A 116 -42.12 39.13 -8.51
CA PRO A 116 -42.40 37.97 -9.37
C PRO A 116 -43.54 38.13 -10.35
N SER A 117 -44.65 38.81 -9.96
CA SER A 117 -45.78 39.02 -10.86
C SER A 117 -45.49 39.96 -12.04
N ASN A 118 -44.40 40.74 -11.96
CA ASN A 118 -43.96 41.66 -13.03
C ASN A 118 -42.79 41.09 -13.83
N VAL A 119 -42.42 39.82 -13.59
CA VAL A 119 -41.43 39.08 -14.37
C VAL A 119 -42.09 37.76 -14.81
N LEU A 120 -42.53 37.73 -16.06
CA LEU A 120 -43.17 36.55 -16.63
C LEU A 120 -42.16 35.71 -17.42
N VAL A 121 -42.19 34.39 -17.26
CA VAL A 121 -41.39 33.48 -18.08
C VAL A 121 -42.25 32.94 -19.20
N THR A 122 -41.78 33.12 -20.43
CA THR A 122 -42.37 32.58 -21.67
C THR A 122 -41.39 31.62 -22.34
N ILE A 123 -41.87 30.75 -23.22
CA ILE A 123 -41.05 29.88 -24.04
C ILE A 123 -40.81 30.51 -25.40
N GLN A 124 -39.55 30.75 -25.77
CA GLN A 124 -39.15 31.21 -27.09
C GLN A 124 -38.04 30.27 -27.60
N ASP A 125 -38.24 29.74 -28.79
CA ASP A 125 -37.30 28.76 -29.41
C ASP A 125 -36.94 27.62 -28.44
N ASP A 126 -37.92 27.02 -27.78
CA ASP A 126 -37.80 25.96 -26.76
C ASP A 126 -36.96 26.34 -25.52
N ARG A 127 -36.75 27.64 -25.30
CA ARG A 127 -35.98 28.12 -24.13
C ARG A 127 -36.85 29.02 -23.26
N PRO A 128 -36.73 28.91 -21.94
CA PRO A 128 -37.42 29.82 -21.04
C PRO A 128 -36.71 31.21 -21.07
N VAL A 129 -37.50 32.22 -21.37
CA VAL A 129 -37.05 33.63 -21.44
C VAL A 129 -37.89 34.45 -20.47
N PRO A 130 -37.29 35.11 -19.47
CA PRO A 130 -38.03 36.02 -18.61
C PRO A 130 -38.33 37.34 -19.34
N LYS A 131 -39.54 37.84 -19.19
CA LYS A 131 -40.03 39.11 -19.71
C LYS A 131 -40.42 40.01 -18.55
N ILE A 132 -39.76 41.15 -18.38
CA ILE A 132 -40.12 42.19 -17.42
C ILE A 132 -41.31 42.96 -18.00
N ILE A 133 -42.39 43.04 -17.26
CA ILE A 133 -43.58 43.80 -17.62
C ILE A 133 -43.80 44.90 -16.59
N ASP A 134 -44.57 45.88 -16.99
CA ASP A 134 -45.14 46.87 -16.08
C ASP A 134 -44.13 47.74 -15.30
N PHE A 135 -43.29 48.49 -16.05
CA PHE A 135 -42.45 49.53 -15.45
C PHE A 135 -43.32 50.51 -14.68
N GLY A 136 -42.93 50.88 -13.46
CA GLY A 136 -43.72 51.61 -12.47
C GLY A 136 -43.96 53.10 -12.78
N VAL A 137 -44.19 53.45 -14.06
CA VAL A 137 -44.49 54.76 -14.60
C VAL A 137 -45.52 55.55 -13.77
N ALA A 138 -46.60 54.86 -13.38
CA ALA A 138 -47.67 55.48 -12.59
C ALA A 138 -47.24 55.83 -11.15
N LYS A 139 -46.23 55.12 -10.55
CA LYS A 139 -45.73 55.40 -9.20
C LYS A 139 -44.85 56.63 -9.15
N ALA A 140 -44.01 56.84 -10.16
CA ALA A 140 -43.18 58.02 -10.26
C ALA A 140 -44.02 59.32 -10.36
N THR A 141 -45.12 59.23 -11.07
CA THR A 141 -46.04 60.34 -11.24
C THR A 141 -46.86 60.62 -9.95
N ALA A 142 -47.31 59.58 -9.28
CA ALA A 142 -48.13 59.72 -8.04
C ALA A 142 -47.30 60.28 -6.86
N GLN A 143 -46.00 59.90 -6.70
CA GLN A 143 -45.15 60.36 -5.61
C GLN A 143 -44.93 61.89 -5.61
N HIS A 144 -44.87 62.49 -6.79
CA HIS A 144 -44.67 63.95 -6.91
C HIS A 144 -45.97 64.74 -6.75
N LEU A 145 -47.14 64.14 -6.96
CA LEU A 145 -48.44 64.80 -6.80
C LEU A 145 -48.98 64.82 -5.34
N THR A 146 -48.55 63.83 -4.57
CA THR A 146 -49.05 63.67 -3.15
C THR A 146 -48.08 64.18 -2.10
N GLY A 147 -47.07 64.99 -2.51
CA GLY A 147 -46.13 65.53 -1.54
C GLY A 147 -45.33 64.48 -0.79
N GLY A 148 -45.06 63.34 -1.42
CA GLY A 148 -44.30 62.22 -0.85
C GLY A 148 -45.11 61.17 -0.08
N SER A 149 -46.44 61.25 -0.06
CA SER A 149 -47.31 60.22 0.57
C SER A 149 -47.40 58.95 -0.25
N LEU A 150 -47.04 57.79 0.30
CA LEU A 150 -47.19 56.44 -0.27
C LEU A 150 -48.65 55.92 -0.16
N PHE A 151 -49.60 56.81 0.17
CA PHE A 151 -50.98 56.44 0.44
C PHE A 151 -51.97 57.14 -0.51
N THR A 152 -53.01 56.42 -0.82
CA THR A 152 -54.24 57.02 -1.33
C THR A 152 -54.91 57.86 -0.21
N GLU A 153 -55.81 58.82 -0.57
CA GLU A 153 -56.64 59.58 0.41
C GLU A 153 -57.43 58.65 1.36
N LEU A 154 -57.51 57.38 1.09
CA LEU A 154 -58.17 56.32 1.89
C LEU A 154 -57.19 55.52 2.78
N GLY A 155 -55.91 55.95 2.98
CA GLY A 155 -54.98 55.28 3.85
C GLY A 155 -54.40 53.92 3.38
N VAL A 156 -54.61 53.57 2.10
CA VAL A 156 -54.15 52.29 1.52
C VAL A 156 -52.73 52.44 1.00
N LEU A 157 -51.79 51.58 1.47
CA LEU A 157 -50.43 51.50 1.01
C LEU A 157 -50.32 51.24 -0.50
N ILE A 158 -49.67 52.14 -1.25
CA ILE A 158 -49.50 51.95 -2.71
C ILE A 158 -48.24 51.11 -2.95
N GLY A 159 -48.39 49.81 -3.13
CA GLY A 159 -47.31 48.92 -3.50
C GLY A 159 -47.31 47.56 -2.79
N THR A 160 -46.30 46.77 -3.05
CA THR A 160 -46.08 45.47 -2.46
C THR A 160 -44.90 45.61 -1.47
N PRO A 161 -45.18 45.77 -0.17
CA PRO A 161 -44.16 46.11 0.82
C PRO A 161 -43.02 45.08 0.94
N GLU A 162 -43.28 43.88 0.52
CA GLU A 162 -42.34 42.73 0.62
C GLU A 162 -41.10 42.91 -0.27
N TYR A 163 -41.12 43.73 -1.35
CA TYR A 163 -40.01 43.98 -2.26
C TYR A 163 -39.55 45.45 -2.25
N MET A 164 -40.15 46.25 -1.35
CA MET A 164 -39.89 47.70 -1.25
C MET A 164 -38.51 47.93 -0.64
N SER A 165 -37.76 48.83 -1.24
CA SER A 165 -36.45 49.23 -0.72
C SER A 165 -36.57 50.17 0.47
N PRO A 166 -35.54 50.26 1.35
CA PRO A 166 -35.53 51.19 2.49
C PRO A 166 -35.81 52.65 2.12
N GLU A 167 -35.23 53.14 1.01
CA GLU A 167 -35.41 54.49 0.50
C GLU A 167 -36.82 54.72 -0.04
N GLN A 168 -37.48 53.68 -0.55
CA GLN A 168 -38.89 53.81 -0.93
C GLN A 168 -39.85 53.85 0.26
N ALA A 169 -39.45 53.21 1.36
CA ALA A 169 -40.21 53.20 2.63
C ALA A 169 -40.05 54.52 3.41
N GLU A 170 -39.08 55.33 3.07
CA GLU A 170 -38.82 56.63 3.74
C GLU A 170 -39.73 57.71 3.15
N MET A 171 -40.54 58.34 4.04
CA MET A 171 -41.42 59.41 3.61
C MET A 171 -40.59 60.68 3.27
N GLY A 172 -40.75 61.16 2.03
CA GLY A 172 -40.15 62.45 1.60
C GLY A 172 -38.80 62.39 0.91
N SER A 173 -38.24 61.18 0.64
CA SER A 173 -36.98 61.09 -0.13
C SER A 173 -37.25 61.27 -1.63
N LEU A 174 -36.85 62.41 -2.17
CA LEU A 174 -36.83 62.70 -3.64
C LEU A 174 -35.71 61.94 -4.37
N ASP A 175 -34.86 61.23 -3.67
CA ASP A 175 -33.61 60.70 -4.17
C ASP A 175 -33.68 59.14 -4.35
N ILE A 176 -34.60 58.72 -5.24
CA ILE A 176 -34.69 57.32 -5.67
C ILE A 176 -33.83 57.12 -6.89
N ASP A 177 -32.81 56.28 -6.79
CA ASP A 177 -31.91 55.93 -7.90
C ASP A 177 -32.04 54.45 -8.33
N THR A 178 -31.21 54.02 -9.26
CA THR A 178 -31.23 52.64 -9.84
C THR A 178 -30.98 51.56 -8.80
N ARG A 179 -30.38 51.88 -7.65
CA ARG A 179 -30.09 50.91 -6.54
C ARG A 179 -31.35 50.48 -5.78
N THR A 180 -32.46 51.17 -5.96
CA THR A 180 -33.78 50.74 -5.52
C THR A 180 -34.18 49.38 -6.17
N ASP A 181 -34.00 49.31 -7.51
CA ASP A 181 -34.29 48.07 -8.24
C ASP A 181 -33.32 46.94 -7.87
N ILE A 182 -32.09 47.26 -7.47
CA ILE A 182 -31.12 46.29 -7.01
C ILE A 182 -31.59 45.62 -5.69
N TYR A 183 -32.17 46.39 -4.78
CA TYR A 183 -32.78 45.85 -3.58
C TYR A 183 -33.95 44.88 -3.92
N ALA A 184 -34.84 45.32 -4.83
CA ALA A 184 -35.96 44.48 -5.28
C ALA A 184 -35.50 43.22 -6.02
N LEU A 185 -34.41 43.28 -6.82
CA LEU A 185 -33.74 42.13 -7.39
C LEU A 185 -33.17 41.22 -6.29
N GLY A 186 -32.58 41.78 -5.23
CA GLY A 186 -32.14 41.03 -4.07
C GLY A 186 -33.25 40.26 -3.37
N ALA A 187 -34.44 40.91 -3.21
CA ALA A 187 -35.63 40.26 -2.66
C ALA A 187 -36.18 39.15 -3.59
N LEU A 188 -36.18 39.39 -4.88
CA LEU A 188 -36.56 38.39 -5.89
C LEU A 188 -35.57 37.20 -5.88
N LEU A 189 -34.26 37.44 -5.82
CA LEU A 189 -33.25 36.39 -5.72
C LEU A 189 -33.45 35.58 -4.44
N TYR A 190 -33.68 36.25 -3.32
CA TYR A 190 -33.95 35.60 -2.04
C TYR A 190 -35.12 34.64 -2.15
N GLU A 191 -36.26 35.07 -2.75
CA GLU A 191 -37.43 34.20 -2.93
C GLU A 191 -37.16 33.05 -3.92
N LEU A 192 -36.47 33.31 -5.01
CA LEU A 192 -36.04 32.28 -5.97
C LEU A 192 -35.16 31.20 -5.30
N LEU A 193 -34.31 31.60 -4.37
CA LEU A 193 -33.40 30.69 -3.66
C LEU A 193 -34.08 29.93 -2.51
N THR A 194 -34.98 30.58 -1.77
CA THR A 194 -35.54 30.03 -0.53
C THR A 194 -36.99 29.59 -0.65
N GLY A 195 -37.74 30.10 -1.61
CA GLY A 195 -39.22 29.97 -1.67
C GLY A 195 -39.94 30.83 -0.63
N ALA A 196 -39.18 31.69 0.09
CA ALA A 196 -39.71 32.55 1.12
C ALA A 196 -39.21 33.98 0.92
N LEU A 197 -39.93 34.95 1.48
CA LEU A 197 -39.54 36.33 1.46
C LEU A 197 -38.49 36.67 2.56
N PRO A 198 -37.66 37.73 2.36
CA PRO A 198 -36.74 38.23 3.40
C PRO A 198 -37.44 38.54 4.72
N PHE A 199 -38.64 39.09 4.66
CA PHE A 199 -39.54 39.35 5.80
C PHE A 199 -40.86 38.60 5.62
N ASP A 200 -41.44 38.12 6.71
CA ASP A 200 -42.66 37.32 6.67
C ASP A 200 -43.84 38.17 6.18
N ARG A 201 -44.56 37.64 5.17
CA ARG A 201 -45.73 38.32 4.61
C ARG A 201 -46.82 38.55 5.68
N ARG A 202 -46.99 37.66 6.62
CA ARG A 202 -47.98 37.81 7.72
C ARG A 202 -47.58 38.90 8.68
N GLU A 203 -46.30 38.99 9.05
CA GLU A 203 -45.72 40.04 9.90
C GLU A 203 -45.99 41.42 9.27
N LEU A 204 -45.67 41.58 7.96
CA LEU A 204 -45.84 42.86 7.27
C LEU A 204 -47.36 43.22 7.10
N ARG A 205 -48.24 42.25 6.90
CA ARG A 205 -49.69 42.58 6.73
C ARG A 205 -50.42 42.90 8.01
N GLN A 206 -49.91 42.44 9.15
CA GLN A 206 -50.51 42.68 10.50
C GLN A 206 -49.90 43.93 11.14
N ALA A 207 -48.77 44.39 10.66
CA ALA A 207 -48.06 45.52 11.21
C ALA A 207 -48.70 46.87 10.84
N SER A 208 -48.60 47.88 11.71
CA SER A 208 -48.94 49.24 11.39
C SER A 208 -47.96 49.79 10.32
N LEU A 209 -48.36 50.87 9.69
CA LEU A 209 -47.50 51.51 8.68
C LEU A 209 -46.09 51.84 9.21
N ALA A 210 -46.06 52.54 10.36
CA ALA A 210 -44.78 52.91 10.99
C ALA A 210 -43.92 51.66 11.29
N GLU A 211 -44.57 50.57 11.64
CA GLU A 211 -43.86 49.31 11.91
C GLU A 211 -43.39 48.63 10.61
N ILE A 212 -44.16 48.65 9.51
CA ILE A 212 -43.73 48.21 8.18
C ILE A 212 -42.45 48.99 7.75
N GLN A 213 -42.52 50.32 7.89
CA GLN A 213 -41.37 51.15 7.54
C GLN A 213 -40.15 50.86 8.40
N ARG A 214 -40.33 50.67 9.69
CA ARG A 214 -39.28 50.27 10.63
C ARG A 214 -38.66 48.92 10.24
N ILE A 215 -39.47 47.91 9.93
CA ILE A 215 -39.00 46.58 9.52
C ILE A 215 -38.17 46.70 8.25
N ILE A 216 -38.65 47.40 7.21
CA ILE A 216 -37.95 47.53 5.96
C ILE A 216 -36.62 48.29 6.10
N ARG A 217 -36.60 49.34 6.93
CA ARG A 217 -35.42 50.22 7.13
C ARG A 217 -34.39 49.63 8.06
N GLU A 218 -34.78 49.01 9.14
CA GLU A 218 -33.89 48.70 10.29
C GLU A 218 -33.65 47.19 10.46
N LYS A 219 -34.67 46.35 10.23
CA LYS A 219 -34.56 44.94 10.50
C LYS A 219 -33.72 44.21 9.44
N GLU A 220 -32.62 43.58 9.86
CA GLU A 220 -31.81 42.76 8.94
C GLU A 220 -32.52 41.45 8.59
N PRO A 221 -32.64 41.08 7.32
CA PRO A 221 -33.22 39.80 6.95
C PRO A 221 -32.22 38.64 7.27
N PRO A 222 -32.72 37.47 7.63
CA PRO A 222 -31.84 36.30 7.80
C PRO A 222 -31.20 35.90 6.47
N ARG A 223 -29.99 35.35 6.53
CA ARG A 223 -29.33 34.84 5.32
C ARG A 223 -30.18 33.74 4.68
N PRO A 224 -30.20 33.60 3.34
CA PRO A 224 -30.93 32.53 2.65
C PRO A 224 -30.70 31.13 3.24
N SER A 225 -29.45 30.75 3.49
CA SER A 225 -29.11 29.45 4.11
C SER A 225 -29.68 29.29 5.53
N THR A 226 -29.69 30.37 6.32
CA THR A 226 -30.27 30.38 7.66
C THR A 226 -31.78 30.28 7.62
N ARG A 227 -32.42 30.98 6.67
CA ARG A 227 -33.87 30.95 6.47
C ARG A 227 -34.36 29.53 6.17
N ILE A 228 -33.71 28.83 5.25
CA ILE A 228 -34.05 27.43 4.92
C ILE A 228 -33.85 26.51 6.14
N ALA A 229 -32.78 26.70 6.91
CA ALA A 229 -32.54 25.91 8.13
C ALA A 229 -33.62 26.08 9.20
N GLN A 230 -34.29 27.25 9.25
CA GLN A 230 -35.36 27.58 10.20
C GLN A 230 -36.76 27.14 9.76
N LEU A 231 -37.00 26.88 8.47
CA LEU A 231 -38.29 26.56 7.88
C LEU A 231 -38.59 25.04 7.91
N SER A 232 -38.84 24.47 9.07
CA SER A 232 -38.92 23.01 9.25
C SER A 232 -39.93 22.22 8.37
N PRO A 233 -41.15 22.48 8.04
CA PRO A 233 -41.88 21.74 6.96
C PRO A 233 -41.67 22.36 5.59
N ALA A 234 -41.62 23.70 5.50
CA ALA A 234 -41.47 24.41 4.23
C ALA A 234 -40.07 24.26 3.60
N SER A 235 -39.05 23.90 4.37
CA SER A 235 -37.70 23.61 3.82
C SER A 235 -37.72 22.38 2.90
N THR A 236 -38.54 21.36 3.21
CA THR A 236 -38.68 20.16 2.36
C THR A 236 -39.36 20.50 1.04
N GLU A 237 -40.37 21.33 1.05
CA GLU A 237 -41.05 21.80 -0.18
C GLU A 237 -40.10 22.69 -1.01
N ALA A 238 -39.42 23.64 -0.37
CA ALA A 238 -38.45 24.48 -1.04
C ALA A 238 -37.33 23.69 -1.70
N ALA A 239 -36.82 22.65 -1.02
CA ALA A 239 -35.77 21.78 -1.55
C ALA A 239 -36.29 20.93 -2.71
N ARG A 240 -37.49 20.34 -2.57
CA ARG A 240 -38.15 19.58 -3.65
C ARG A 240 -38.32 20.43 -4.92
N ASN A 241 -38.83 21.65 -4.75
CA ASN A 241 -39.04 22.58 -5.85
C ASN A 241 -37.70 23.02 -6.53
N ARG A 242 -36.56 22.79 -5.91
CA ARG A 242 -35.19 23.03 -6.45
C ARG A 242 -34.46 21.75 -6.81
N HIS A 243 -35.19 20.65 -6.86
CA HIS A 243 -34.67 19.33 -7.22
C HIS A 243 -33.48 18.91 -6.38
N THR A 244 -33.54 19.13 -5.05
CA THR A 244 -32.48 18.82 -4.09
C THR A 244 -33.01 18.44 -2.72
N GLU A 245 -32.16 18.03 -1.80
CA GLU A 245 -32.48 17.76 -0.41
C GLU A 245 -32.30 19.01 0.48
N PRO A 246 -33.03 19.15 1.61
CA PRO A 246 -32.94 20.32 2.47
C PRO A 246 -31.52 20.62 2.98
N ARG A 247 -30.79 19.59 3.41
CA ARG A 247 -29.39 19.75 3.89
C ARG A 247 -28.46 20.22 2.78
N ARG A 248 -28.62 19.69 1.59
CA ARG A 248 -27.84 20.08 0.43
C ARG A 248 -28.17 21.50 -0.01
N LEU A 249 -29.47 21.86 -0.03
CA LEU A 249 -29.88 23.23 -0.32
C LEU A 249 -29.22 24.25 0.62
N VAL A 250 -29.23 23.98 1.93
CA VAL A 250 -28.55 24.86 2.92
C VAL A 250 -27.06 24.96 2.61
N SER A 251 -26.41 23.87 2.23
CA SER A 251 -24.98 23.85 1.88
C SER A 251 -24.69 24.66 0.61
N ASP A 252 -25.52 24.52 -0.42
CA ASP A 252 -25.37 25.20 -1.71
C ASP A 252 -25.61 26.71 -1.59
N LEU A 253 -26.53 27.13 -0.71
CA LEU A 253 -26.80 28.54 -0.44
C LEU A 253 -25.74 29.20 0.43
N ARG A 254 -25.09 28.44 1.32
CA ARG A 254 -24.11 28.96 2.25
C ARG A 254 -22.86 29.46 1.54
N GLY A 255 -22.45 30.68 1.83
CA GLY A 255 -21.30 31.32 1.25
C GLY A 255 -21.66 32.29 0.13
N ASP A 256 -21.35 31.97 -1.11
CA ASP A 256 -21.51 32.89 -2.23
C ASP A 256 -22.93 33.45 -2.38
N LEU A 257 -23.93 32.57 -2.41
CA LEU A 257 -25.32 32.96 -2.59
C LEU A 257 -25.85 33.76 -1.40
N ASP A 258 -25.44 33.41 -0.18
CA ASP A 258 -25.71 34.25 0.98
C ASP A 258 -25.12 35.67 0.82
N TRP A 259 -23.83 35.74 0.47
CA TRP A 259 -23.15 37.03 0.32
C TRP A 259 -23.73 37.89 -0.78
N ILE A 260 -23.97 37.31 -1.97
CA ILE A 260 -24.59 38.01 -3.12
C ILE A 260 -25.94 38.58 -2.73
N THR A 261 -26.81 37.74 -2.16
CA THR A 261 -28.17 38.12 -1.80
C THR A 261 -28.17 39.17 -0.69
N MET A 262 -27.41 38.98 0.36
CA MET A 262 -27.34 39.93 1.47
C MET A 262 -26.76 41.28 1.05
N ARG A 263 -25.75 41.30 0.14
CA ARG A 263 -25.20 42.53 -0.40
C ARG A 263 -26.24 43.30 -1.27
N ALA A 264 -27.09 42.61 -2.00
CA ALA A 264 -28.16 43.25 -2.71
C ALA A 264 -29.24 43.84 -1.79
N LEU A 265 -29.45 43.19 -0.60
CA LEU A 265 -30.42 43.60 0.43
C LEU A 265 -29.84 44.55 1.50
N GLU A 266 -28.61 45.03 1.36
CA GLU A 266 -28.03 46.03 2.26
C GLU A 266 -28.96 47.22 2.45
N LYS A 267 -29.09 47.70 3.69
CA LYS A 267 -29.96 48.84 3.99
C LYS A 267 -29.40 50.14 3.43
N ASP A 268 -28.09 50.31 3.62
CA ASP A 268 -27.37 51.40 2.99
C ASP A 268 -27.16 51.16 1.49
N ARG A 269 -27.78 51.96 0.65
CA ARG A 269 -27.68 51.86 -0.81
C ARG A 269 -26.22 51.94 -1.33
N THR A 270 -25.31 52.60 -0.60
CA THR A 270 -23.90 52.72 -1.02
C THR A 270 -23.14 51.39 -0.90
N ARG A 271 -23.58 50.49 -0.04
CA ARG A 271 -23.00 49.17 0.18
C ARG A 271 -23.55 48.12 -0.77
N ARG A 272 -24.68 48.40 -1.45
CA ARG A 272 -25.25 47.52 -2.47
C ARG A 272 -24.36 47.41 -3.71
N TYR A 273 -24.71 46.57 -4.63
CA TYR A 273 -24.16 46.63 -5.98
C TYR A 273 -24.52 47.96 -6.63
N GLN A 274 -23.60 48.52 -7.40
CA GLN A 274 -23.83 49.82 -8.06
C GLN A 274 -24.70 49.70 -9.31
N THR A 275 -24.73 48.52 -9.94
CA THR A 275 -25.50 48.23 -11.15
C THR A 275 -26.11 46.83 -11.09
N ALA A 276 -27.21 46.59 -11.81
CA ALA A 276 -27.80 45.24 -11.93
C ALA A 276 -26.85 44.30 -12.64
N ASN A 277 -26.03 44.77 -13.55
CA ASN A 277 -25.02 43.93 -14.20
C ASN A 277 -23.90 43.48 -13.23
N ALA A 278 -23.54 44.29 -12.25
CA ALA A 278 -22.58 43.89 -11.22
C ALA A 278 -23.12 42.75 -10.33
N LEU A 279 -24.42 42.74 -10.02
CA LEU A 279 -25.14 41.68 -9.35
C LEU A 279 -25.15 40.40 -10.22
N ALA A 280 -25.55 40.53 -11.51
CA ALA A 280 -25.52 39.42 -12.47
C ALA A 280 -24.11 38.82 -12.65
N ALA A 281 -23.08 39.66 -12.67
CA ALA A 281 -21.69 39.18 -12.77
C ALA A 281 -21.25 38.32 -11.58
N ASP A 282 -21.67 38.67 -10.37
CA ASP A 282 -21.37 37.85 -9.20
C ASP A 282 -22.14 36.50 -9.20
N VAL A 283 -23.39 36.54 -9.68
CA VAL A 283 -24.16 35.29 -9.89
C VAL A 283 -23.47 34.41 -10.95
N ARG A 284 -22.99 34.95 -12.05
CA ARG A 284 -22.24 34.21 -13.07
C ARG A 284 -20.93 33.68 -12.54
N ARG A 285 -20.19 34.43 -11.70
CA ARG A 285 -18.97 33.94 -11.03
C ARG A 285 -19.27 32.74 -10.16
N HIS A 286 -20.38 32.79 -9.41
CA HIS A 286 -20.80 31.64 -8.62
C HIS A 286 -21.04 30.40 -9.49
N LEU A 287 -21.80 30.54 -10.59
CA LEU A 287 -22.09 29.44 -11.52
C LEU A 287 -20.81 28.86 -12.16
N ASN A 288 -19.84 29.71 -12.42
CA ASN A 288 -18.54 29.31 -12.99
C ASN A 288 -17.48 28.89 -11.95
N HIS A 289 -17.86 28.77 -10.70
CA HIS A 289 -16.94 28.47 -9.58
C HIS A 289 -15.81 29.48 -9.43
N GLU A 290 -16.07 30.75 -9.80
CA GLU A 290 -15.13 31.85 -9.62
C GLU A 290 -15.39 32.58 -8.28
N PRO A 291 -14.38 33.26 -7.71
CA PRO A 291 -14.57 34.06 -6.52
C PRO A 291 -15.54 35.22 -6.76
N VAL A 292 -16.58 35.37 -5.92
CA VAL A 292 -17.53 36.43 -6.02
C VAL A 292 -17.02 37.72 -5.36
N SER A 293 -17.43 38.91 -5.85
CA SER A 293 -16.99 40.21 -5.30
C SER A 293 -17.64 40.51 -3.93
N ALA A 294 -18.78 39.90 -3.65
CA ALA A 294 -19.46 39.99 -2.34
C ALA A 294 -18.77 39.17 -1.24
N GLY A 295 -17.89 38.26 -1.62
CA GLY A 295 -17.21 37.35 -0.68
C GLY A 295 -16.05 38.00 0.07
N PRO A 296 -15.60 37.39 1.20
CA PRO A 296 -14.47 37.89 1.95
C PRO A 296 -13.15 37.75 1.15
N PRO A 297 -12.19 38.68 1.32
CA PRO A 297 -10.89 38.64 0.63
C PRO A 297 -9.96 37.56 1.23
N SER A 298 -10.39 36.28 1.26
CA SER A 298 -9.66 35.15 1.85
C SER A 298 -8.89 34.38 0.79
N ALA A 299 -7.60 34.11 1.04
CA ALA A 299 -6.76 33.26 0.21
C ALA A 299 -7.29 31.80 0.15
N ALA A 300 -7.76 31.27 1.29
CA ALA A 300 -8.33 29.93 1.37
C ALA A 300 -9.60 29.79 0.50
N TYR A 301 -10.48 30.81 0.49
CA TYR A 301 -11.65 30.83 -0.36
C TYR A 301 -11.27 30.81 -1.86
N ARG A 302 -10.29 31.64 -2.26
CA ARG A 302 -9.79 31.66 -3.65
C ARG A 302 -9.16 30.32 -4.05
N ALA A 303 -8.35 29.73 -3.17
CA ALA A 303 -7.75 28.43 -3.41
C ALA A 303 -8.80 27.32 -3.57
N SER A 304 -9.85 27.31 -2.72
CA SER A 304 -10.96 26.36 -2.83
C SER A 304 -11.69 26.48 -4.16
N LYS A 305 -11.96 27.71 -4.63
CA LYS A 305 -12.59 27.94 -5.94
C LYS A 305 -11.67 27.49 -7.09
N PHE A 306 -10.38 27.80 -7.00
CA PHE A 306 -9.39 27.35 -7.99
C PHE A 306 -9.32 25.83 -8.09
N MET A 307 -9.29 25.13 -6.94
CA MET A 307 -9.27 23.67 -6.91
C MET A 307 -10.52 23.06 -7.54
N ARG A 308 -11.72 23.61 -7.25
CA ARG A 308 -12.97 23.14 -7.86
C ARG A 308 -13.00 23.35 -9.36
N ARG A 309 -12.51 24.51 -9.84
CA ARG A 309 -12.46 24.83 -11.27
C ARG A 309 -11.47 23.97 -12.04
N HIS A 310 -10.32 23.64 -11.44
CA HIS A 310 -9.22 22.93 -12.08
C HIS A 310 -8.97 21.54 -11.47
N GLN A 311 -10.02 20.87 -11.02
CA GLN A 311 -9.94 19.60 -10.28
C GLN A 311 -9.10 18.53 -10.99
N PHE A 312 -9.21 18.39 -12.31
CA PHE A 312 -8.41 17.43 -13.07
C PHE A 312 -6.91 17.82 -13.11
N GLY A 313 -6.60 19.09 -13.34
CA GLY A 313 -5.22 19.57 -13.34
C GLY A 313 -4.56 19.46 -11.98
N VAL A 314 -5.29 19.78 -10.90
CA VAL A 314 -4.79 19.64 -9.53
C VAL A 314 -4.58 18.16 -9.17
N ALA A 315 -5.50 17.28 -9.53
CA ALA A 315 -5.36 15.84 -9.33
C ALA A 315 -4.14 15.28 -10.08
N THR A 316 -3.96 15.67 -11.35
CA THR A 316 -2.79 15.25 -12.15
C THR A 316 -1.48 15.73 -11.53
N ALA A 317 -1.41 17.00 -11.12
CA ALA A 317 -0.21 17.55 -10.49
C ALA A 317 0.11 16.85 -9.15
N ALA A 318 -0.91 16.57 -8.33
CA ALA A 318 -0.74 15.83 -7.08
C ALA A 318 -0.26 14.39 -7.32
N THR A 319 -0.80 13.70 -8.32
CA THR A 319 -0.37 12.34 -8.70
C THR A 319 1.08 12.33 -9.18
N LEU A 320 1.47 13.28 -10.05
CA LEU A 320 2.85 13.39 -10.52
C LEU A 320 3.82 13.69 -9.37
N MET A 321 3.43 14.53 -8.42
CA MET A 321 4.24 14.82 -7.24
C MET A 321 4.43 13.60 -6.35
N LEU A 322 3.37 12.80 -6.14
CA LEU A 322 3.45 11.55 -5.39
C LEU A 322 4.34 10.51 -6.07
N LEU A 323 4.23 10.39 -7.41
CA LEU A 323 5.10 9.51 -8.20
C LEU A 323 6.57 9.94 -8.12
N LEU A 324 6.85 11.23 -8.23
CA LEU A 324 8.21 11.78 -8.06
C LEU A 324 8.75 11.51 -6.66
N LEU A 325 7.94 11.70 -5.62
CA LEU A 325 8.34 11.40 -4.25
C LEU A 325 8.66 9.92 -4.06
N ALA A 326 7.77 9.04 -4.55
CA ALA A 326 7.97 7.60 -4.52
C ALA A 326 9.24 7.17 -5.28
N PHE A 327 9.49 7.78 -6.45
CA PHE A 327 10.70 7.56 -7.23
C PHE A 327 11.96 7.99 -6.48
N CYS A 328 11.96 9.19 -5.88
CA CYS A 328 13.08 9.67 -5.07
C CYS A 328 13.37 8.76 -3.87
N VAL A 329 12.32 8.32 -3.16
CA VAL A 329 12.45 7.37 -2.04
C VAL A 329 13.05 6.04 -2.52
N THR A 330 12.55 5.51 -3.64
CA THR A 330 13.03 4.23 -4.19
C THR A 330 14.51 4.33 -4.59
N ILE A 331 14.91 5.41 -5.27
CA ILE A 331 16.33 5.62 -5.64
C ILE A 331 17.20 5.73 -4.41
N THR A 332 16.75 6.46 -3.37
CA THR A 332 17.55 6.64 -2.15
C THR A 332 17.77 5.32 -1.43
N LEU A 333 16.69 4.51 -1.32
CA LEU A 333 16.78 3.17 -0.72
C LEU A 333 17.66 2.22 -1.54
N GLN A 334 17.56 2.25 -2.88
CA GLN A 334 18.45 1.47 -3.75
C GLN A 334 19.90 1.90 -3.64
N ALA A 335 20.19 3.21 -3.63
CA ALA A 335 21.53 3.73 -3.48
C ALA A 335 22.17 3.31 -2.14
N GLN A 336 21.42 3.37 -1.04
CA GLN A 336 21.87 2.88 0.27
C GLN A 336 22.15 1.38 0.25
N ARG A 337 21.29 0.59 -0.38
CA ARG A 337 21.47 -0.87 -0.50
C ARG A 337 22.71 -1.21 -1.30
N ILE A 338 22.91 -0.58 -2.45
CA ILE A 338 24.09 -0.77 -3.31
C ILE A 338 25.38 -0.36 -2.57
N ALA A 339 25.35 0.77 -1.85
CA ALA A 339 26.50 1.20 -1.04
C ALA A 339 26.86 0.16 0.03
N HIS A 340 25.86 -0.37 0.73
CA HIS A 340 26.05 -1.39 1.76
C HIS A 340 26.59 -2.73 1.19
N GLU A 341 26.05 -3.16 0.05
CA GLU A 341 26.52 -4.36 -0.66
C GLU A 341 27.96 -4.18 -1.18
N ARG A 342 28.30 -3.00 -1.70
CA ARG A 342 29.64 -2.67 -2.14
C ARG A 342 30.65 -2.66 -0.99
N ASP A 343 30.30 -2.06 0.14
CA ASP A 343 31.18 -2.02 1.32
C ASP A 343 31.39 -3.43 1.89
N ARG A 344 30.39 -4.27 1.82
CA ARG A 344 30.48 -5.70 2.21
C ARG A 344 31.40 -6.44 1.24
N ALA A 345 31.19 -6.32 -0.06
CA ALA A 345 32.00 -6.97 -1.08
C ALA A 345 33.48 -6.52 -1.02
N ASN A 346 33.74 -5.24 -0.79
CA ASN A 346 35.08 -4.72 -0.62
C ASN A 346 35.78 -5.30 0.62
N ARG A 347 35.09 -5.43 1.74
CA ARG A 347 35.62 -6.09 2.95
C ARG A 347 35.92 -7.56 2.73
N GLU A 348 35.02 -8.27 2.06
CA GLU A 348 35.19 -9.69 1.72
C GLU A 348 36.39 -9.88 0.75
N ALA A 349 36.50 -9.01 -0.29
CA ALA A 349 37.64 -9.04 -1.23
C ALA A 349 38.99 -8.74 -0.56
N GLU A 350 39.04 -7.74 0.32
CA GLU A 350 40.24 -7.41 1.09
C GLU A 350 40.67 -8.55 2.02
N THR A 351 39.70 -9.18 2.68
CA THR A 351 39.93 -10.35 3.53
C THR A 351 40.43 -11.54 2.71
N ALA A 352 39.78 -11.81 1.55
CA ALA A 352 40.20 -12.89 0.66
C ALA A 352 41.62 -12.68 0.13
N LYS A 353 41.98 -11.43 -0.22
CA LYS A 353 43.33 -11.08 -0.65
C LYS A 353 44.38 -11.34 0.46
N GLN A 354 44.09 -10.92 1.69
CA GLN A 354 44.99 -11.12 2.81
C GLN A 354 45.15 -12.62 3.17
N VAL A 355 44.10 -13.40 3.06
CA VAL A 355 44.19 -14.87 3.21
C VAL A 355 45.04 -15.48 2.09
N SER A 356 44.87 -15.02 0.85
CA SER A 356 45.67 -15.48 -0.29
C SER A 356 47.12 -15.13 -0.14
N ASP A 357 47.45 -13.87 0.23
CA ASP A 357 48.81 -13.40 0.44
C ASP A 357 49.49 -14.18 1.58
N PHE A 358 48.73 -14.50 2.63
CA PHE A 358 49.24 -15.34 3.73
C PHE A 358 49.51 -16.78 3.27
N LEU A 359 48.61 -17.40 2.49
CA LEU A 359 48.81 -18.75 1.96
C LEU A 359 50.02 -18.81 1.03
N VAL A 360 50.16 -17.86 0.13
CA VAL A 360 51.36 -17.73 -0.74
C VAL A 360 52.62 -17.61 0.12
N GLY A 361 52.60 -16.78 1.16
CA GLY A 361 53.72 -16.61 2.11
C GLY A 361 54.07 -17.88 2.89
N LEU A 362 53.07 -18.74 3.16
CA LEU A 362 53.29 -20.07 3.78
C LEU A 362 54.08 -21.02 2.86
N PHE A 363 53.76 -21.03 1.59
CA PHE A 363 54.44 -21.91 0.62
C PHE A 363 55.81 -21.34 0.19
N GLN A 364 56.04 -20.03 0.32
CA GLN A 364 57.37 -19.45 0.05
C GLN A 364 58.48 -19.92 1.05
N VAL A 365 58.09 -20.32 2.27
CA VAL A 365 58.99 -20.96 3.24
C VAL A 365 59.48 -22.33 2.75
N SER A 366 58.77 -22.93 1.80
CA SER A 366 59.16 -24.21 1.17
C SER A 366 60.11 -24.04 -0.01
N ASP A 367 60.61 -22.81 -0.26
CA ASP A 367 61.65 -22.56 -1.30
C ASP A 367 62.89 -23.41 -0.99
N PRO A 368 63.40 -24.22 -1.93
CA PRO A 368 64.58 -25.03 -1.77
C PRO A 368 65.82 -24.24 -1.32
N SER A 369 65.87 -22.93 -1.58
CA SER A 369 66.96 -22.03 -1.15
C SER A 369 66.91 -21.73 0.35
N GLU A 370 65.76 -21.72 1.00
CA GLU A 370 65.60 -21.50 2.45
C GLU A 370 65.51 -22.83 3.24
N SER A 371 64.99 -23.90 2.65
CA SER A 371 64.82 -25.21 3.28
C SER A 371 66.10 -26.07 3.34
N ARG A 372 67.21 -25.58 2.81
CA ARG A 372 68.50 -26.29 2.79
C ARG A 372 68.39 -27.75 2.30
N GLY A 373 67.49 -28.04 1.39
CA GLY A 373 67.30 -29.35 0.79
C GLY A 373 66.51 -30.38 1.66
N ARG A 374 65.87 -29.93 2.77
CA ARG A 374 64.92 -30.78 3.54
C ARG A 374 63.54 -30.75 2.89
N THR A 375 62.97 -31.95 2.74
CA THR A 375 61.58 -32.06 2.35
C THR A 375 60.70 -31.75 3.57
N LEU A 376 60.00 -30.61 3.57
CA LEU A 376 59.08 -30.22 4.62
C LEU A 376 57.77 -30.98 4.47
N THR A 377 57.29 -31.53 5.57
CA THR A 377 55.96 -32.15 5.61
C THR A 377 54.85 -31.05 5.65
N ALA A 378 53.66 -31.39 5.21
CA ALA A 378 52.48 -30.50 5.29
C ALA A 378 52.24 -30.02 6.76
N ALA A 379 52.48 -30.85 7.74
CA ALA A 379 52.35 -30.54 9.16
C ALA A 379 53.40 -29.46 9.59
N GLU A 380 54.64 -29.55 9.14
CA GLU A 380 55.69 -28.58 9.46
C GLU A 380 55.41 -27.21 8.82
N ILE A 381 54.87 -27.17 7.57
CA ILE A 381 54.45 -25.91 6.89
C ILE A 381 53.31 -25.26 7.68
N LEU A 382 52.31 -26.03 8.05
CA LEU A 382 51.18 -25.54 8.85
C LEU A 382 51.58 -25.04 10.24
N SER A 383 52.55 -25.73 10.91
CA SER A 383 53.02 -25.29 12.23
C SER A 383 53.74 -23.94 12.17
N THR A 384 54.58 -23.75 11.15
CA THR A 384 55.25 -22.47 10.90
C THR A 384 54.22 -21.38 10.60
N GLY A 385 53.17 -21.70 9.83
CA GLY A 385 52.05 -20.81 9.55
C GLY A 385 51.26 -20.42 10.78
N ALA A 386 50.95 -21.36 11.65
CA ALA A 386 50.23 -21.09 12.90
C ALA A 386 50.99 -20.11 13.82
N VAL A 387 52.31 -20.24 13.91
CA VAL A 387 53.15 -19.31 14.65
C VAL A 387 53.12 -17.92 14.00
N ARG A 388 53.30 -17.85 12.69
CA ARG A 388 53.27 -16.59 11.92
C ARG A 388 51.92 -15.86 12.04
N VAL A 389 50.81 -16.56 12.00
CA VAL A 389 49.48 -15.97 12.23
C VAL A 389 49.38 -15.31 13.61
N LYS A 390 49.93 -15.97 14.65
CA LYS A 390 49.92 -15.42 16.01
C LYS A 390 50.72 -14.15 16.15
N GLU A 391 51.83 -14.00 15.42
CA GLU A 391 52.79 -12.91 15.57
C GLU A 391 52.45 -11.73 14.66
N SER A 392 52.16 -11.97 13.38
CA SER A 392 52.05 -10.92 12.37
C SER A 392 50.63 -10.28 12.25
N LEU A 393 49.58 -10.85 12.86
CA LEU A 393 48.19 -10.37 12.77
C LEU A 393 47.59 -9.91 14.10
N ARG A 394 48.44 -9.52 15.07
CA ARG A 394 47.97 -9.06 16.40
C ARG A 394 47.02 -7.86 16.32
N ASP A 395 47.24 -6.97 15.38
CA ASP A 395 46.44 -5.76 15.18
C ASP A 395 45.15 -6.02 14.38
N ARG A 396 44.94 -7.26 13.89
CA ARG A 396 43.79 -7.67 13.09
C ARG A 396 43.18 -8.97 13.61
N PRO A 397 42.53 -8.94 14.77
CA PRO A 397 42.13 -10.13 15.48
C PRO A 397 41.09 -11.00 14.72
N GLU A 398 40.23 -10.37 13.91
CA GLU A 398 39.23 -11.10 13.09
C GLU A 398 39.89 -11.97 12.03
N ILE A 399 40.89 -11.42 11.30
CA ILE A 399 41.63 -12.15 10.26
C ILE A 399 42.51 -13.23 10.90
N GLN A 400 43.12 -12.91 12.03
CA GLN A 400 43.89 -13.86 12.81
C GLN A 400 43.06 -15.07 13.22
N ALA A 401 41.88 -14.81 13.79
CA ALA A 401 40.93 -15.90 14.19
C ALA A 401 40.49 -16.74 13.00
N ARG A 402 40.18 -16.11 11.87
CA ARG A 402 39.76 -16.81 10.63
C ARG A 402 40.84 -17.76 10.10
N LEU A 403 42.10 -17.29 10.08
CA LEU A 403 43.25 -18.13 9.68
C LEU A 403 43.50 -19.27 10.69
N MET A 404 43.37 -19.00 11.99
CA MET A 404 43.45 -20.05 13.02
C MET A 404 42.39 -21.13 12.86
N VAL A 405 41.14 -20.75 12.51
CA VAL A 405 40.05 -21.68 12.17
C VAL A 405 40.42 -22.52 10.95
N THR A 406 40.93 -21.89 9.90
CA THR A 406 41.33 -22.61 8.68
C THR A 406 42.45 -23.60 8.93
N ILE A 407 43.49 -23.20 9.65
CA ILE A 407 44.61 -24.10 10.00
C ILE A 407 44.13 -25.19 10.95
N GLY A 408 43.26 -24.89 11.92
CA GLY A 408 42.66 -25.84 12.83
C GLY A 408 41.84 -26.90 12.10
N ASP A 409 41.02 -26.52 11.10
CA ASP A 409 40.26 -27.47 10.26
C ASP A 409 41.21 -28.43 9.50
N VAL A 410 42.26 -27.88 8.90
CA VAL A 410 43.25 -28.70 8.18
C VAL A 410 43.97 -29.66 9.14
N TYR A 411 44.38 -29.21 10.32
CA TYR A 411 44.92 -30.11 11.33
C TYR A 411 43.98 -31.20 11.74
N THR A 412 42.71 -30.87 11.92
CA THR A 412 41.65 -31.86 12.27
C THR A 412 41.52 -32.94 11.20
N ARG A 413 41.50 -32.55 9.91
CA ARG A 413 41.46 -33.46 8.75
C ARG A 413 42.70 -34.34 8.61
N LEU A 414 43.86 -33.85 9.08
CA LEU A 414 45.08 -34.60 9.11
C LEU A 414 45.24 -35.51 10.36
N GLY A 415 44.24 -35.50 11.26
CA GLY A 415 44.26 -36.27 12.52
C GLY A 415 45.18 -35.64 13.59
N LEU A 416 45.65 -34.41 13.39
CA LEU A 416 46.55 -33.69 14.31
C LEU A 416 45.71 -32.90 15.34
N TYR A 417 44.95 -33.59 16.14
CA TYR A 417 43.94 -33.03 17.07
C TYR A 417 44.57 -32.16 18.17
N LYS A 418 45.76 -32.55 18.67
CA LYS A 418 46.51 -31.82 19.70
C LYS A 418 46.95 -30.42 19.21
N GLU A 419 47.24 -30.28 17.94
CA GLU A 419 47.66 -29.06 17.28
C GLU A 419 46.46 -28.18 16.89
N ALA A 420 45.32 -28.82 16.54
CA ALA A 420 44.08 -28.14 16.14
C ALA A 420 43.40 -27.43 17.32
N GLU A 421 43.27 -28.14 18.45
CA GLU A 421 42.54 -27.67 19.63
C GLU A 421 42.91 -26.30 20.14
N PRO A 422 44.20 -25.98 20.40
CA PRO A 422 44.60 -24.66 20.93
C PRO A 422 44.35 -23.51 19.95
N LEU A 423 44.42 -23.77 18.65
CA LEU A 423 44.15 -22.76 17.62
C LEU A 423 42.66 -22.43 17.59
N LEU A 424 41.78 -23.46 17.59
CA LEU A 424 40.34 -23.26 17.55
C LEU A 424 39.81 -22.64 18.85
N LYS A 425 40.38 -22.99 20.03
CA LYS A 425 40.07 -22.31 21.29
C LYS A 425 40.44 -20.82 21.25
N GLN A 426 41.64 -20.49 20.76
CA GLN A 426 42.07 -19.09 20.64
C GLN A 426 41.20 -18.32 19.64
N ALA A 427 40.80 -18.92 18.52
CA ALA A 427 39.90 -18.32 17.54
C ALA A 427 38.54 -18.06 18.16
N LEU A 428 38.01 -19.04 18.91
CA LEU A 428 36.70 -18.94 19.59
C LEU A 428 36.66 -17.80 20.61
N ASP A 429 37.74 -17.67 21.43
CA ASP A 429 37.88 -16.58 22.39
C ASP A 429 37.98 -15.22 21.71
N THR A 430 38.71 -15.16 20.59
CA THR A 430 38.88 -13.93 19.80
C THR A 430 37.54 -13.49 19.22
N TYR A 431 36.80 -14.36 18.56
CA TYR A 431 35.47 -14.04 18.04
C TYR A 431 34.50 -13.65 19.14
N THR A 432 34.55 -14.32 20.30
CA THR A 432 33.68 -13.97 21.44
C THR A 432 33.92 -12.53 21.91
N ARG A 433 35.15 -12.10 21.93
CA ARG A 433 35.57 -10.76 22.39
C ARG A 433 35.26 -9.68 21.36
N VAL A 434 35.44 -9.96 20.05
CA VAL A 434 35.38 -8.95 18.98
C VAL A 434 33.96 -8.85 18.41
N GLU A 435 33.31 -9.97 18.16
CA GLU A 435 32.07 -10.05 17.42
C GLU A 435 30.86 -10.50 18.25
N GLY A 436 31.12 -11.01 19.45
CA GLY A 436 30.10 -11.49 20.35
C GLY A 436 29.79 -12.99 20.21
N SER A 437 29.00 -13.48 21.15
CA SER A 437 28.79 -14.92 21.35
C SER A 437 27.96 -15.63 20.29
N ASP A 438 27.17 -14.88 19.51
CA ASP A 438 26.24 -15.45 18.54
C ASP A 438 26.62 -15.16 17.07
N HIS A 439 27.85 -14.65 16.86
CA HIS A 439 28.35 -14.37 15.50
C HIS A 439 28.57 -15.66 14.70
N PRO A 440 28.23 -15.69 13.38
CA PRO A 440 28.37 -16.89 12.55
C PRO A 440 29.77 -17.51 12.52
N ASP A 441 30.83 -16.72 12.52
CA ASP A 441 32.21 -17.21 12.47
C ASP A 441 32.62 -17.83 13.81
N ARG A 442 32.13 -17.31 14.93
CA ARG A 442 32.29 -17.94 16.24
C ARG A 442 31.62 -19.31 16.31
N LEU A 443 30.39 -19.40 15.76
CA LEU A 443 29.65 -20.68 15.74
C LEU A 443 30.37 -21.70 14.85
N THR A 444 31.04 -21.27 13.78
CA THR A 444 31.89 -22.12 12.95
C THR A 444 33.10 -22.62 13.72
N ALA A 445 33.81 -21.75 14.46
CA ALA A 445 34.92 -22.15 15.31
C ALA A 445 34.51 -23.13 16.43
N LEU A 446 33.32 -22.90 17.02
CA LEU A 446 32.75 -23.77 18.05
C LEU A 446 32.43 -25.18 17.49
N SER A 447 31.82 -25.24 16.29
CA SER A 447 31.55 -26.49 15.59
C SER A 447 32.82 -27.28 15.34
N LEU A 448 33.84 -26.63 14.77
CA LEU A 448 35.13 -27.30 14.50
C LEU A 448 35.85 -27.77 15.77
N LEU A 449 35.77 -27.01 16.87
CA LEU A 449 36.32 -27.43 18.14
C LEU A 449 35.59 -28.68 18.69
N ALA A 450 34.26 -28.74 18.57
CA ALA A 450 33.47 -29.89 18.89
C ALA A 450 33.85 -31.10 18.02
N ASP A 451 34.06 -30.88 16.71
CA ASP A 451 34.49 -31.92 15.76
C ASP A 451 35.90 -32.48 16.09
N VAL A 452 36.82 -31.63 16.58
CA VAL A 452 38.14 -32.09 17.06
C VAL A 452 38.00 -33.09 18.19
N HIS A 453 37.24 -32.76 19.24
CA HIS A 453 37.02 -33.66 20.38
C HIS A 453 36.24 -34.91 19.96
N TRP A 454 35.24 -34.78 19.09
CA TRP A 454 34.50 -35.90 18.53
C TRP A 454 35.43 -36.87 17.77
N SER A 455 36.25 -36.33 16.85
CA SER A 455 37.18 -37.13 16.03
C SER A 455 38.30 -37.80 16.87
N ALA A 456 38.67 -37.14 17.97
CA ALA A 456 39.59 -37.71 18.96
C ALA A 456 38.94 -38.72 19.91
N SER A 457 37.64 -39.04 19.70
CA SER A 457 36.85 -39.93 20.59
C SER A 457 36.71 -39.42 22.03
N GLN A 458 36.87 -38.11 22.23
CA GLN A 458 36.71 -37.41 23.51
C GLN A 458 35.25 -36.94 23.64
N PHE A 459 34.32 -37.89 23.80
CA PHE A 459 32.88 -37.60 23.73
C PHE A 459 32.38 -36.76 24.90
N THR A 460 33.00 -36.86 26.06
CA THR A 460 32.68 -36.08 27.26
C THR A 460 32.97 -34.61 27.08
N GLU A 461 34.04 -34.27 26.36
CA GLU A 461 34.48 -32.93 26.05
C GLU A 461 33.71 -32.35 24.87
N ALA A 462 33.29 -33.16 23.89
CA ALA A 462 32.55 -32.75 22.72
C ALA A 462 31.09 -32.38 23.05
N GLU A 463 30.44 -33.13 23.96
CA GLU A 463 28.99 -32.94 24.26
C GLU A 463 28.64 -31.52 24.68
N PRO A 464 29.31 -30.87 25.65
CA PRO A 464 28.94 -29.49 26.04
C PRO A 464 29.12 -28.48 24.92
N LEU A 465 30.06 -28.68 24.00
CA LEU A 465 30.29 -27.80 22.85
C LEU A 465 29.16 -27.94 21.84
N PHE A 466 28.71 -29.14 21.52
CA PHE A 466 27.56 -29.35 20.65
C PHE A 466 26.25 -28.85 21.28
N LEU A 467 26.06 -29.00 22.58
CA LEU A 467 24.90 -28.44 23.29
C LEU A 467 24.90 -26.90 23.20
N GLU A 468 26.04 -26.26 23.44
CA GLU A 468 26.21 -24.80 23.25
C GLU A 468 25.90 -24.41 21.81
N LEU A 469 26.44 -25.13 20.82
CA LEU A 469 26.22 -24.86 19.41
C LEU A 469 24.75 -24.91 19.02
N VAL A 470 24.01 -25.94 19.45
CA VAL A 470 22.56 -26.07 19.24
C VAL A 470 21.84 -24.88 19.84
N GLN A 471 22.09 -24.56 21.11
CA GLN A 471 21.41 -23.45 21.79
C GLN A 471 21.64 -22.10 21.08
N ARG A 472 22.88 -21.84 20.66
CA ARG A 472 23.22 -20.58 20.01
C ARG A 472 22.70 -20.48 18.58
N THR A 473 22.78 -21.57 17.82
CA THR A 473 22.23 -21.59 16.46
C THR A 473 20.70 -21.45 16.49
N GLU A 474 20.00 -22.02 17.47
CA GLU A 474 18.56 -21.79 17.67
C GLU A 474 18.25 -20.31 17.95
N ARG A 475 19.05 -19.63 18.77
CA ARG A 475 18.86 -18.20 19.07
C ARG A 475 19.13 -17.32 17.85
N SER A 476 20.22 -17.58 17.13
CA SER A 476 20.67 -16.71 16.03
C SER A 476 19.86 -16.89 14.74
N PHE A 477 19.46 -18.13 14.44
CA PHE A 477 18.86 -18.49 13.15
C PHE A 477 17.45 -19.06 13.26
N GLY A 478 17.04 -19.48 14.45
CA GLY A 478 15.78 -20.20 14.65
C GLY A 478 15.91 -21.72 14.57
N LYS A 479 14.87 -22.43 15.09
CA LYS A 479 14.87 -23.89 15.24
C LYS A 479 14.91 -24.68 13.93
N GLU A 480 14.39 -24.09 12.85
CA GLU A 480 14.23 -24.75 11.55
C GLU A 480 15.34 -24.40 10.55
N HIS A 481 16.26 -23.55 10.95
CA HIS A 481 17.35 -23.14 10.06
C HIS A 481 18.35 -24.27 9.85
N ARG A 482 18.89 -24.39 8.63
CA ARG A 482 19.80 -25.46 8.22
C ARG A 482 20.99 -25.63 9.17
N ARG A 483 21.60 -24.54 9.67
CA ARG A 483 22.71 -24.61 10.66
C ARG A 483 22.29 -25.21 11.99
N THR A 484 21.07 -24.92 12.46
CA THR A 484 20.53 -25.47 13.70
C THR A 484 20.27 -26.97 13.56
N LEU A 485 19.67 -27.36 12.43
CA LEU A 485 19.41 -28.77 12.13
C LEU A 485 20.71 -29.57 12.01
N LYS A 486 21.74 -28.97 11.40
CA LYS A 486 23.07 -29.59 11.34
C LYS A 486 23.69 -29.75 12.72
N ALA A 487 23.64 -28.77 13.60
CA ALA A 487 24.15 -28.87 14.98
C ALA A 487 23.42 -29.97 15.78
N LYS A 488 22.09 -30.09 15.63
CA LYS A 488 21.31 -31.16 16.24
C LYS A 488 21.66 -32.53 15.67
N PHE A 489 21.87 -32.63 14.36
CA PHE A 489 22.32 -33.85 13.70
C PHE A 489 23.68 -34.30 14.23
N ASP A 490 24.65 -33.39 14.41
CA ASP A 490 25.97 -33.71 14.93
C ASP A 490 25.91 -34.16 16.39
N LEU A 491 25.07 -33.53 17.22
CA LEU A 491 24.83 -33.94 18.58
C LEU A 491 24.17 -35.35 18.64
N ALA A 492 23.21 -35.61 17.76
CA ALA A 492 22.57 -36.96 17.67
C ALA A 492 23.58 -38.02 17.26
N SER A 493 24.49 -37.68 16.34
CA SER A 493 25.59 -38.57 15.91
C SER A 493 26.57 -38.84 17.02
N LEU A 494 26.90 -37.84 17.86
CA LEU A 494 27.70 -38.01 19.07
C LEU A 494 27.04 -38.97 20.04
N TYR A 495 25.73 -38.82 20.28
CA TYR A 495 24.99 -39.74 21.17
C TYR A 495 25.00 -41.18 20.65
N ALA A 496 24.83 -41.37 19.33
CA ALA A 496 24.92 -42.71 18.73
C ALA A 496 26.28 -43.37 18.95
N LEU A 497 27.38 -42.65 18.74
CA LEU A 497 28.74 -43.16 18.99
C LEU A 497 29.04 -43.41 20.47
N SER A 498 28.45 -42.62 21.36
CA SER A 498 28.55 -42.76 22.80
C SER A 498 27.63 -43.90 23.34
N LYS A 499 27.00 -44.70 22.46
CA LYS A 499 26.04 -45.78 22.77
C LYS A 499 24.77 -45.33 23.50
N ARG A 500 24.45 -44.04 23.47
CA ARG A 500 23.20 -43.45 23.99
C ARG A 500 22.13 -43.46 22.89
N LEU A 501 21.76 -44.67 22.46
CA LEU A 501 21.00 -44.92 21.23
C LEU A 501 19.58 -44.32 21.27
N GLU A 502 18.92 -44.30 22.45
CA GLU A 502 17.57 -43.72 22.59
C GLU A 502 17.55 -42.20 22.46
N GLU A 503 18.58 -41.51 22.98
CA GLU A 503 18.69 -40.05 22.88
C GLU A 503 19.06 -39.63 21.45
N ALA A 504 19.94 -40.44 20.81
CA ALA A 504 20.27 -40.26 19.40
C ALA A 504 19.02 -40.39 18.51
N GLU A 505 18.21 -41.44 18.72
CA GLU A 505 16.98 -41.67 17.96
C GLU A 505 15.99 -40.50 18.09
N ARG A 506 15.71 -40.06 19.32
CA ARG A 506 14.79 -38.96 19.59
C ARG A 506 15.19 -37.70 18.82
N LEU A 507 16.47 -37.32 18.94
CA LEU A 507 16.96 -36.11 18.32
C LEU A 507 17.02 -36.23 16.79
N MET A 508 17.43 -37.40 16.26
CA MET A 508 17.50 -37.66 14.82
C MET A 508 16.11 -37.63 14.17
N VAL A 509 15.08 -38.20 14.82
CA VAL A 509 13.69 -38.17 14.35
C VAL A 509 13.16 -36.72 14.34
N GLU A 510 13.45 -35.92 15.39
CA GLU A 510 13.08 -34.50 15.43
C GLU A 510 13.70 -33.77 14.26
N VAL A 511 15.01 -33.89 14.03
CA VAL A 511 15.74 -33.25 12.92
C VAL A 511 15.14 -33.63 11.59
N LEU A 512 14.93 -34.96 11.38
CA LEU A 512 14.44 -35.50 10.12
C LEU A 512 13.02 -34.99 9.77
N GLN A 513 12.12 -34.89 10.76
CA GLN A 513 10.78 -34.34 10.57
C GLN A 513 10.84 -32.90 10.05
N VAL A 514 11.72 -32.09 10.62
CA VAL A 514 11.87 -30.67 10.17
C VAL A 514 12.55 -30.58 8.82
N GLN A 515 13.64 -31.37 8.59
CA GLN A 515 14.35 -31.39 7.32
C GLN A 515 13.43 -31.77 6.16
N ARG A 516 12.62 -32.83 6.31
CA ARG A 516 11.64 -33.24 5.29
C ARG A 516 10.67 -32.12 4.90
N ARG A 517 10.23 -31.35 5.90
CA ARG A 517 9.29 -30.26 5.68
C ARG A 517 9.95 -29.03 5.06
N VAL A 518 11.16 -28.68 5.48
CA VAL A 518 11.83 -27.41 5.12
C VAL A 518 12.75 -27.56 3.91
N LEU A 519 13.49 -28.67 3.83
CA LEU A 519 14.49 -28.92 2.80
C LEU A 519 13.99 -29.89 1.71
N GLY A 520 13.04 -30.75 2.06
CA GLY A 520 12.55 -31.83 1.20
C GLY A 520 13.25 -33.16 1.45
N GLU A 521 12.68 -34.23 0.89
CA GLU A 521 13.19 -35.60 1.09
C GLU A 521 14.48 -35.92 0.33
N GLU A 522 14.75 -35.20 -0.76
CA GLU A 522 15.89 -35.43 -1.64
C GLU A 522 17.09 -34.49 -1.32
N ASP A 523 16.95 -33.60 -0.34
CA ASP A 523 18.06 -32.75 0.12
C ASP A 523 19.15 -33.60 0.77
N ALA A 524 20.41 -33.27 0.52
CA ALA A 524 21.57 -34.01 1.00
C ALA A 524 21.60 -34.16 2.52
N ASP A 525 21.22 -33.13 3.29
CA ASP A 525 21.18 -33.20 4.76
C ASP A 525 20.05 -34.13 5.24
N THR A 526 18.92 -34.18 4.53
CA THR A 526 17.82 -35.10 4.82
C THR A 526 18.25 -36.56 4.58
N VAL A 527 18.91 -36.82 3.47
CA VAL A 527 19.43 -38.15 3.13
C VAL A 527 20.50 -38.60 4.12
N ALA A 528 21.42 -37.69 4.53
CA ALA A 528 22.41 -37.98 5.56
C ALA A 528 21.75 -38.36 6.92
N SER A 529 20.69 -37.65 7.31
CA SER A 529 19.93 -37.92 8.51
C SER A 529 19.20 -39.26 8.44
N LEU A 530 18.65 -39.63 7.30
CA LEU A 530 18.06 -40.93 7.02
C LEU A 530 19.10 -42.05 7.13
N ASN A 531 20.29 -41.89 6.56
CA ASN A 531 21.40 -42.84 6.66
C ASN A 531 21.82 -43.09 8.11
N ASN A 532 21.93 -42.02 8.91
CA ASN A 532 22.28 -42.13 10.31
C ASN A 532 21.16 -42.83 11.14
N LEU A 533 19.89 -42.51 10.86
CA LEU A 533 18.75 -43.15 11.53
C LEU A 533 18.67 -44.65 11.17
N GLN A 534 18.91 -45.02 9.90
CA GLN A 534 19.02 -46.41 9.45
C GLN A 534 20.14 -47.16 10.22
N SER A 535 21.34 -46.55 10.31
CA SER A 535 22.48 -47.11 11.02
C SER A 535 22.19 -47.30 12.53
N LEU A 536 21.44 -46.36 13.12
CA LEU A 536 21.01 -46.43 14.50
C LEU A 536 20.04 -47.58 14.74
N TYR A 537 19.04 -47.78 13.88
CA TYR A 537 18.11 -48.91 13.96
C TYR A 537 18.83 -50.26 13.73
N TYR A 538 19.81 -50.26 12.83
CA TYR A 538 20.66 -51.44 12.62
C TYR A 538 21.44 -51.78 13.91
N ALA A 539 22.05 -50.77 14.57
CA ALA A 539 22.77 -50.97 15.83
C ALA A 539 21.85 -51.46 16.97
N GLN A 540 20.59 -51.06 16.97
CA GLN A 540 19.55 -51.55 17.90
C GLN A 540 18.97 -52.91 17.50
N LYS A 541 19.42 -53.55 16.41
CA LYS A 541 18.87 -54.78 15.81
C LYS A 541 17.40 -54.67 15.38
N ARG A 542 16.91 -53.44 15.15
CA ARG A 542 15.56 -53.13 14.66
C ARG A 542 15.56 -53.09 13.13
N PHE A 543 15.90 -54.23 12.52
CA PHE A 543 16.08 -54.32 11.06
C PHE A 543 14.79 -54.04 10.26
N ALA A 544 13.62 -54.37 10.84
CA ALA A 544 12.33 -54.10 10.23
C ALA A 544 12.07 -52.58 10.09
N ASP A 545 12.52 -51.78 11.07
CA ASP A 545 12.41 -50.29 11.03
C ASP A 545 13.49 -49.69 10.11
N ALA A 546 14.66 -50.30 10.02
CA ALA A 546 15.75 -49.86 9.17
C ALA A 546 15.45 -50.06 7.66
N LEU A 547 14.73 -51.14 7.30
CA LEU A 547 14.52 -51.54 5.91
C LEU A 547 13.89 -50.46 5.02
N PRO A 548 12.73 -49.88 5.37
CA PRO A 548 12.10 -48.86 4.53
C PRO A 548 12.97 -47.61 4.36
N ILE A 549 13.79 -47.28 5.36
CA ILE A 549 14.71 -46.14 5.32
C ILE A 549 15.86 -46.44 4.35
N ALA A 550 16.49 -47.63 4.50
CA ALA A 550 17.59 -48.06 3.64
C ALA A 550 17.18 -48.10 2.17
N GLN A 551 16.01 -48.65 1.87
CA GLN A 551 15.46 -48.68 0.51
C GLN A 551 15.25 -47.24 -0.03
N ARG A 552 14.68 -46.38 0.80
CA ARG A 552 14.43 -44.98 0.38
C ARG A 552 15.72 -44.20 0.10
N VAL A 553 16.70 -44.31 1.02
CA VAL A 553 18.01 -43.66 0.83
C VAL A 553 18.67 -44.15 -0.48
N TRP A 554 18.78 -45.46 -0.66
CA TRP A 554 19.40 -46.03 -1.85
C TRP A 554 18.68 -45.61 -3.13
N GLU A 555 17.34 -45.56 -3.12
CA GLU A 555 16.56 -45.13 -4.27
C GLU A 555 16.81 -43.64 -4.61
N VAL A 556 16.82 -42.75 -3.60
CA VAL A 556 17.07 -41.32 -3.78
C VAL A 556 18.49 -41.05 -4.30
N GLU A 557 19.50 -41.67 -3.65
CA GLU A 557 20.90 -41.54 -4.05
C GLU A 557 21.12 -42.06 -5.48
N ARG A 558 20.55 -43.24 -5.81
CA ARG A 558 20.66 -43.84 -7.17
C ARG A 558 20.07 -42.93 -8.25
N ARG A 559 18.96 -42.28 -7.96
CA ARG A 559 18.27 -41.40 -8.89
C ARG A 559 19.02 -40.07 -9.08
N SER A 560 19.61 -39.52 -8.02
CA SER A 560 20.30 -38.22 -8.04
C SER A 560 21.76 -38.28 -8.47
N LEU A 561 22.48 -39.35 -8.12
CA LEU A 561 23.93 -39.46 -8.30
C LEU A 561 24.34 -40.46 -9.39
N GLY A 562 23.43 -41.37 -9.80
CA GLY A 562 23.71 -42.43 -10.73
C GLY A 562 24.30 -43.66 -10.08
N GLU A 563 24.15 -44.84 -10.75
CA GLU A 563 24.44 -46.18 -10.18
C GLU A 563 25.90 -46.40 -9.81
N ASP A 564 26.84 -45.75 -10.44
CA ASP A 564 28.29 -45.92 -10.25
C ASP A 564 28.84 -44.98 -9.13
N HIS A 565 28.01 -44.12 -8.53
CA HIS A 565 28.49 -43.18 -7.52
C HIS A 565 28.84 -43.90 -6.19
N PRO A 566 29.96 -43.56 -5.53
CA PRO A 566 30.40 -44.23 -4.29
C PRO A 566 29.36 -44.26 -3.19
N ASP A 567 28.56 -43.23 -3.01
CA ASP A 567 27.52 -43.16 -1.98
C ASP A 567 26.37 -44.11 -2.31
N VAL A 568 25.93 -44.23 -3.57
CA VAL A 568 24.93 -45.22 -4.01
C VAL A 568 25.40 -46.64 -3.72
N LEU A 569 26.66 -46.91 -4.01
CA LEU A 569 27.26 -48.23 -3.71
C LEU A 569 27.41 -48.49 -2.21
N MET A 570 27.55 -47.43 -1.39
CA MET A 570 27.51 -47.55 0.07
C MET A 570 26.08 -47.82 0.56
N GLY A 571 25.08 -47.08 0.00
CA GLY A 571 23.65 -47.29 0.29
C GLY A 571 23.21 -48.75 -0.04
N ALA A 572 23.65 -49.28 -1.19
CA ALA A 572 23.41 -50.67 -1.57
C ALA A 572 24.03 -51.66 -0.56
N HIS A 573 25.27 -51.43 -0.13
CA HIS A 573 25.90 -52.24 0.93
C HIS A 573 25.11 -52.19 2.26
N ASN A 574 24.70 -51.01 2.70
CA ASN A 574 23.91 -50.83 3.92
C ASN A 574 22.55 -51.54 3.82
N LEU A 575 21.87 -51.47 2.69
CA LEU A 575 20.61 -52.17 2.44
C LEU A 575 20.81 -53.69 2.50
N ALA A 576 21.90 -54.21 1.90
CA ALA A 576 22.21 -55.62 1.95
C ALA A 576 22.45 -56.12 3.38
N THR A 577 23.11 -55.32 4.23
CA THR A 577 23.31 -55.72 5.67
C THR A 577 21.99 -55.71 6.45
N VAL A 578 21.04 -54.86 6.10
CA VAL A 578 19.69 -54.86 6.66
C VAL A 578 18.92 -56.13 6.22
N TYR A 579 19.03 -56.51 4.93
CA TYR A 579 18.45 -57.78 4.46
C TYR A 579 19.04 -59.00 5.18
N GLU A 580 20.36 -59.01 5.41
CA GLU A 580 21.02 -60.06 6.20
C GLU A 580 20.43 -60.15 7.62
N GLY A 581 20.29 -58.98 8.31
CA GLY A 581 19.73 -58.93 9.65
C GLY A 581 18.27 -59.40 9.75
N LEU A 582 17.50 -59.30 8.65
CA LEU A 582 16.13 -59.84 8.53
C LEU A 582 16.07 -61.33 8.12
N GLY A 583 17.22 -61.98 7.90
CA GLY A 583 17.27 -63.34 7.39
C GLY A 583 16.93 -63.48 5.87
N ARG A 584 16.87 -62.37 5.16
CA ARG A 584 16.59 -62.32 3.69
C ARG A 584 17.89 -62.53 2.90
N HIS A 585 18.52 -63.70 3.13
CA HIS A 585 19.89 -63.99 2.67
C HIS A 585 20.04 -63.96 1.15
N GLY A 586 19.05 -64.40 0.37
CA GLY A 586 19.11 -64.35 -1.09
C GLY A 586 19.14 -62.95 -1.68
N GLU A 587 18.41 -62.02 -1.09
CA GLU A 587 18.40 -60.59 -1.50
C GLU A 587 19.70 -59.90 -1.08
N ALA A 588 20.21 -60.20 0.13
CA ALA A 588 21.49 -59.70 0.59
C ALA A 588 22.64 -60.18 -0.36
N GLU A 589 22.67 -61.45 -0.69
CA GLU A 589 23.68 -62.05 -1.56
C GLU A 589 23.67 -61.39 -2.94
N SER A 590 22.48 -61.28 -3.62
CA SER A 590 22.34 -60.70 -4.94
C SER A 590 22.85 -59.25 -4.94
N LEU A 591 22.43 -58.42 -3.97
CA LEU A 591 22.81 -57.01 -3.90
C LEU A 591 24.30 -56.81 -3.57
N LEU A 592 24.90 -57.70 -2.70
CA LEU A 592 26.33 -57.64 -2.41
C LEU A 592 27.18 -58.03 -3.59
N LEU A 593 26.80 -59.05 -4.37
CA LEU A 593 27.52 -59.46 -5.57
C LEU A 593 27.58 -58.36 -6.62
N GLU A 594 26.43 -57.70 -6.90
CA GLU A 594 26.34 -56.55 -7.79
C GLU A 594 27.19 -55.40 -7.29
N THR A 595 27.04 -55.04 -5.99
CA THR A 595 27.78 -53.98 -5.33
C THR A 595 29.31 -54.20 -5.37
N ILE A 596 29.77 -55.41 -5.12
CA ILE A 596 31.19 -55.79 -5.15
C ILE A 596 31.74 -55.66 -6.57
N ALA A 597 31.00 -56.13 -7.59
CA ALA A 597 31.41 -56.04 -8.99
C ALA A 597 31.55 -54.58 -9.42
N THR A 598 30.58 -53.75 -9.09
CA THR A 598 30.58 -52.28 -9.43
C THR A 598 31.68 -51.52 -8.67
N LYS A 599 31.80 -51.72 -7.34
CA LYS A 599 32.87 -51.16 -6.54
C LYS A 599 34.26 -51.59 -7.03
N GLY A 600 34.40 -52.85 -7.39
CA GLY A 600 35.68 -53.34 -7.98
C GLY A 600 36.08 -52.64 -9.24
N ARG A 601 35.09 -52.30 -10.13
CA ARG A 601 35.30 -51.56 -11.35
C ARG A 601 35.59 -50.07 -11.10
N VAL A 602 34.83 -49.45 -10.20
CA VAL A 602 34.88 -47.97 -10.01
C VAL A 602 36.00 -47.56 -9.04
N LEU A 603 36.15 -48.25 -7.91
CA LEU A 603 37.08 -47.91 -6.85
C LEU A 603 38.36 -48.80 -6.86
N GLY A 604 38.28 -49.93 -7.47
CA GLY A 604 39.35 -50.92 -7.44
C GLY A 604 39.06 -52.10 -6.48
N ALA A 605 39.66 -53.26 -6.79
CA ALA A 605 39.39 -54.49 -6.13
C ALA A 605 39.82 -54.51 -4.64
N LEU A 606 40.88 -53.81 -4.29
CA LEU A 606 41.42 -53.74 -2.91
C LEU A 606 41.06 -52.45 -2.17
N HIS A 607 40.18 -51.62 -2.76
CA HIS A 607 39.71 -50.41 -2.11
C HIS A 607 38.93 -50.76 -0.81
N PRO A 608 39.11 -50.04 0.32
CA PRO A 608 38.47 -50.36 1.60
C PRO A 608 36.95 -50.60 1.53
N ASN A 609 36.23 -49.77 0.76
CA ASN A 609 34.78 -49.95 0.59
C ASN A 609 34.41 -51.20 -0.21
N THR A 610 35.26 -51.67 -1.14
CA THR A 610 35.09 -52.95 -1.85
C THR A 610 35.34 -54.12 -0.90
N CYS A 611 36.41 -54.01 -0.10
CA CYS A 611 36.77 -54.99 0.91
C CYS A 611 35.69 -55.15 1.99
N ARG A 612 35.05 -54.07 2.43
CA ARG A 612 33.92 -54.09 3.36
C ARG A 612 32.73 -54.89 2.81
N SER A 613 32.39 -54.72 1.57
CA SER A 613 31.30 -55.48 0.94
C SER A 613 31.67 -56.95 0.75
N ARG A 614 32.95 -57.30 0.48
CA ARG A 614 33.44 -58.67 0.43
C ARG A 614 33.40 -59.35 1.79
N ALA A 615 33.81 -58.61 2.85
CA ALA A 615 33.72 -59.14 4.23
C ALA A 615 32.28 -59.46 4.63
N ALA A 616 31.33 -58.58 4.26
CA ALA A 616 29.91 -58.84 4.53
C ALA A 616 29.38 -60.06 3.79
N LEU A 617 29.75 -60.21 2.47
CA LEU A 617 29.36 -61.40 1.73
C LEU A 617 30.06 -62.65 2.24
N GLY A 618 31.34 -62.56 2.61
CA GLY A 618 32.10 -63.68 3.25
C GLY A 618 31.44 -64.13 4.55
N LYS A 619 31.00 -63.20 5.39
CA LYS A 619 30.25 -63.49 6.62
C LYS A 619 28.92 -64.17 6.29
N LEU A 620 28.16 -63.67 5.33
CA LEU A 620 26.90 -64.24 4.89
C LEU A 620 27.08 -65.70 4.43
N TYR A 621 28.12 -65.98 3.66
CA TYR A 621 28.44 -67.34 3.24
C TYR A 621 28.89 -68.24 4.38
N ARG A 622 29.70 -67.75 5.29
CA ARG A 622 30.11 -68.53 6.51
C ARG A 622 28.87 -68.93 7.33
N ASP A 623 27.98 -67.93 7.58
CA ASP A 623 26.77 -68.17 8.41
C ASP A 623 25.80 -69.12 7.69
N GLY A 624 25.84 -69.21 6.36
CA GLY A 624 25.13 -70.19 5.51
C GLY A 624 25.85 -71.53 5.31
N GLY A 625 27.02 -71.82 5.97
CA GLY A 625 27.80 -73.04 5.85
C GLY A 625 28.56 -73.15 4.49
N ARG A 626 28.61 -72.09 3.68
CA ARG A 626 29.31 -72.03 2.36
C ARG A 626 30.76 -71.64 2.51
N PHE A 627 31.50 -72.39 3.35
CA PHE A 627 32.84 -72.00 3.79
C PHE A 627 33.89 -71.87 2.68
N ALA A 628 33.84 -72.75 1.65
CA ALA A 628 34.72 -72.65 0.50
C ALA A 628 34.55 -71.40 -0.31
N GLU A 629 33.35 -70.77 -0.33
CA GLU A 629 33.07 -69.54 -1.02
C GLU A 629 33.35 -68.31 -0.16
N ALA A 630 33.24 -68.43 1.18
CA ALA A 630 33.56 -67.37 2.10
C ALA A 630 35.06 -67.06 2.20
N GLU A 631 35.92 -68.11 2.13
CA GLU A 631 37.36 -68.00 2.32
C GLU A 631 38.04 -66.97 1.39
N PRO A 632 37.88 -67.03 0.04
CA PRO A 632 38.57 -66.09 -0.84
C PRO A 632 38.08 -64.65 -0.68
N LEU A 633 36.82 -64.47 -0.28
CA LEU A 633 36.25 -63.13 -0.02
C LEU A 633 36.87 -62.49 1.20
N LEU A 634 36.98 -63.19 2.30
CA LEU A 634 37.54 -62.71 3.56
C LEU A 634 39.06 -62.54 3.46
N LEU A 635 39.78 -63.42 2.78
CA LEU A 635 41.21 -63.25 2.49
C LEU A 635 41.50 -61.99 1.67
N SER A 636 40.73 -61.77 0.60
CA SER A 636 40.85 -60.56 -0.23
C SER A 636 40.48 -59.30 0.55
N ALA A 637 39.48 -59.35 1.43
CA ALA A 637 39.13 -58.21 2.29
C ALA A 637 40.26 -57.90 3.29
N HIS A 638 40.86 -58.92 3.92
CA HIS A 638 42.01 -58.74 4.79
C HIS A 638 43.22 -58.12 4.06
N GLU A 639 43.54 -58.62 2.87
CA GLU A 639 44.64 -58.06 2.07
C GLU A 639 44.43 -56.54 1.78
N GLY A 640 43.23 -56.15 1.35
CA GLY A 640 42.93 -54.78 1.05
C GLY A 640 42.95 -53.86 2.29
N PHE A 641 42.44 -54.31 3.42
CA PHE A 641 42.52 -53.54 4.66
C PHE A 641 43.97 -53.45 5.18
N ALA A 642 44.75 -54.53 5.16
CA ALA A 642 46.16 -54.53 5.61
C ALA A 642 47.08 -53.62 4.74
N ARG A 643 46.73 -53.36 3.49
CA ARG A 643 47.45 -52.39 2.64
C ARG A 643 47.13 -50.95 2.96
N THR A 644 45.91 -50.68 3.48
CA THR A 644 45.41 -49.31 3.63
C THR A 644 45.46 -48.85 5.10
N TYR A 645 45.24 -49.75 6.03
CA TYR A 645 45.09 -49.47 7.44
C TYR A 645 46.18 -50.15 8.29
N SER A 646 46.36 -49.65 9.52
CA SER A 646 47.21 -50.32 10.48
C SER A 646 46.62 -51.63 10.93
N PRO A 647 47.42 -52.55 11.46
CA PRO A 647 46.94 -53.84 12.00
C PRO A 647 45.89 -53.70 13.09
N GLU A 648 45.93 -52.64 13.88
CA GLU A 648 45.05 -52.35 15.01
C GLU A 648 43.70 -51.67 14.54
N ASN A 649 43.58 -51.41 13.24
CA ASN A 649 42.35 -50.81 12.74
C ASN A 649 41.14 -51.76 12.89
N ALA A 650 40.02 -51.20 13.33
CA ALA A 650 38.80 -51.97 13.61
C ALA A 650 38.32 -52.83 12.41
N ASN A 651 38.42 -52.34 11.15
CA ASN A 651 38.05 -53.14 10.00
C ASN A 651 39.02 -54.29 9.74
N THR A 652 40.33 -54.11 10.02
CA THR A 652 41.33 -55.18 9.91
C THR A 652 41.08 -56.23 10.96
N LEU A 653 40.88 -55.83 12.23
CA LEU A 653 40.58 -56.72 13.32
C LEU A 653 39.28 -57.51 13.13
N ASP A 654 38.24 -56.87 12.60
CA ASP A 654 36.96 -57.53 12.32
C ASP A 654 37.11 -58.66 11.31
N VAL A 655 37.83 -58.45 10.19
CA VAL A 655 38.04 -59.48 9.16
C VAL A 655 38.94 -60.57 9.66
N VAL A 656 39.97 -60.29 10.48
CA VAL A 656 40.80 -61.31 11.15
C VAL A 656 39.95 -62.18 12.07
N SER A 657 39.03 -61.56 12.83
CA SER A 657 38.07 -62.29 13.69
C SER A 657 37.11 -63.16 12.85
N GLN A 658 36.62 -62.65 11.72
CA GLN A 658 35.76 -63.41 10.80
C GLN A 658 36.50 -64.61 10.17
N LEU A 659 37.78 -64.46 9.81
CA LEU A 659 38.60 -65.56 9.32
C LEU A 659 38.88 -66.65 10.40
N ALA A 660 39.16 -66.21 11.61
CA ALA A 660 39.29 -67.16 12.73
C ALA A 660 37.99 -67.97 12.95
N SER A 661 36.86 -67.29 12.97
CA SER A 661 35.54 -67.93 13.10
C SER A 661 35.19 -68.85 11.92
N LEU A 662 35.52 -68.43 10.68
CA LEU A 662 35.31 -69.20 9.47
C LEU A 662 36.00 -70.58 9.57
N TYR A 663 37.28 -70.60 9.95
CA TYR A 663 38.05 -71.83 10.03
C TYR A 663 37.64 -72.73 11.22
N GLU A 664 37.14 -72.11 12.28
CA GLU A 664 36.50 -72.86 13.37
C GLU A 664 35.25 -73.60 12.91
N ASP A 665 34.31 -72.83 12.30
CA ASP A 665 33.03 -73.38 11.83
C ASP A 665 33.24 -74.40 10.73
N TRP A 666 34.32 -74.29 9.96
CA TRP A 666 34.68 -75.22 8.87
C TRP A 666 35.41 -76.45 9.35
N GLY A 667 35.78 -76.55 10.65
CA GLY A 667 36.51 -77.67 11.21
C GLY A 667 37.99 -77.74 10.81
N LYS A 668 38.63 -76.58 10.57
CA LYS A 668 40.07 -76.40 10.24
C LYS A 668 40.78 -75.78 11.46
N PRO A 669 41.10 -76.53 12.52
CA PRO A 669 41.56 -75.98 13.79
C PRO A 669 42.97 -75.37 13.72
N GLN A 670 43.81 -75.80 12.79
CA GLN A 670 45.18 -75.23 12.64
C GLN A 670 45.14 -73.82 12.09
N GLU A 671 44.38 -73.62 11.05
CA GLU A 671 44.19 -72.34 10.42
C GLU A 671 43.44 -71.38 11.39
N ALA A 672 42.43 -71.87 12.09
CA ALA A 672 41.73 -71.07 13.13
C ALA A 672 42.69 -70.57 14.22
N LYS A 673 43.62 -71.38 14.66
CA LYS A 673 44.61 -71.00 15.66
C LYS A 673 45.57 -69.95 15.18
N GLU A 674 46.00 -70.04 13.91
CA GLU A 674 46.86 -69.01 13.28
C GLU A 674 46.20 -67.66 13.24
N TRP A 675 44.93 -67.60 12.83
CA TRP A 675 44.19 -66.34 12.77
C TRP A 675 43.85 -65.76 14.13
N ARG A 676 43.58 -66.59 15.12
CA ARG A 676 43.42 -66.19 16.52
C ARG A 676 44.71 -65.58 17.09
N ALA A 677 45.86 -66.19 16.81
CA ALA A 677 47.17 -65.65 17.26
C ALA A 677 47.45 -64.31 16.67
N LYS A 678 47.05 -64.08 15.36
CA LYS A 678 47.15 -62.71 14.69
C LYS A 678 46.22 -61.70 15.40
N LEU A 679 44.99 -62.07 15.72
CA LEU A 679 44.06 -61.26 16.44
C LEU A 679 44.58 -60.81 17.80
N GLU A 680 45.15 -61.75 18.59
CA GLU A 680 45.75 -61.44 19.89
C GLU A 680 46.97 -60.52 19.79
N GLN A 681 47.83 -60.71 18.77
CA GLN A 681 48.94 -59.80 18.51
C GLN A 681 48.54 -58.39 18.15
N GLN A 682 47.46 -58.23 17.42
CA GLN A 682 47.00 -56.94 16.94
C GLN A 682 46.14 -56.17 17.93
N THR A 683 45.63 -56.87 18.98
CA THR A 683 44.82 -56.27 20.05
C THR A 683 45.66 -55.88 21.30
N ARG A 684 46.92 -56.29 21.35
CA ARG A 684 47.87 -55.87 22.39
C ARG A 684 48.56 -54.52 21.97
#